data_938ff3a2ee246620e22b6b739c4c4a10
#
_entry.id   938ff3a2ee246620e22b6b739c4c4a10
#
_cell.length_a   1.000
_cell.length_b   1.000
_cell.length_c   1.000
_cell.angle_alpha   90.00
_cell.angle_beta   90.00
_cell.angle_gamma   90.00
#
_symmetry.space_group_name_H-M   'P 1'
#
loop_
_entity.id
_entity.type
_entity.pdbx_description
1 polymer ?
#
loop_
_entity_poly.entity_id
_entity_poly.type
_entity_poly.pdbx_seq_one_letter_code
_entity_poly.pdbx_strand_id
1 'polypeptide(L)'
;MDNKDKIIQEQREKINLLNEEIKRLQTLLSQAGISYVKSIREKEILAARQADSDVDDMELSQAQFIIPETITQKHAQYFYSFFKGRKDVYSKRAGKPNPQTGKTGYYPQCWNYWKPGICPKYEKKKIKCADCPEQRYKELTGKVIMEHLLGAREDCSDVIGVYPMLPDETCNFLVFDFDNHDDNTNGDDFANTDERWREEVNALREICRIYGVDILTERSRSGKGAHIWMFFQEPISARLARLFGTALLTKGAESVNQKSFRTYDRMLPAQDHMPVGGLGNLIALPLQGQALKNGNSAFIDQDWKPYPNQWQQLQNVNKISKAFIEKKISEWSEDGVLGVLADVENIDEEEKDNKTDSGGLKQQKINRESSKKSKPWKKKKFQFHQEDVSGQVYFVLANGIYIEKENLQPRMQNTLRRMAAYSNPQYYKNLAMGFSTRDNPRIVACSEDFDDHICIPRGLKERLIGKLEEAGIPYEIRDVRQKGRNIHVNFAGELYPEQRKAAEQMLQYENGILHAATAFGKTAVGAYLISARKINTLVLVHNKEIMNNWVEDLQKFLDINEEPPEYTTPKGRVKQRKSTIGTRYAGHDSMTGIIDVVMISSLGKPGNIDTVVRDYGLVLIDECHHCASDTAEAVVKEISARYVYGLTATPKRDDGQEPKIFMQIGPIRYRFSAKDKVKLQGIEHYVYPRFTRLINTTGQDWKINDAYAAVRSCEMRNKQIISDVEECLKQGRTPLVLTKFKDHADILLSMIQDTADHVFLLKGGRSRKENEEIREKMRNVPANESMVLVAIGQYIGEGFNYPRLDTMMLTTPIAWQGNVEQYSGRLHRDYEGKGYKGCA
;
A
#
# COMPACT_ATOMS: atom_id res chain seq x y z
N MET A 1 -5.19 48.96 25.84
CA MET A 1 -4.93 48.44 24.50
C MET A 1 -4.54 46.98 24.66
N ASP A 2 -5.35 46.13 24.09
CA ASP A 2 -5.21 44.67 24.20
C ASP A 2 -3.92 44.24 23.45
N ASN A 3 -3.28 43.20 23.91
CA ASN A 3 -2.03 42.67 23.33
C ASN A 3 -2.19 42.37 21.81
N LYS A 4 -3.41 42.08 21.38
CA LYS A 4 -3.76 41.90 19.97
C LYS A 4 -3.67 43.17 19.14
N ASP A 5 -4.07 44.31 19.70
CA ASP A 5 -4.01 45.62 18.99
C ASP A 5 -2.55 46.05 18.76
N LYS A 6 -1.66 45.75 19.71
CA LYS A 6 -0.23 46.03 19.58
C LYS A 6 0.43 45.18 18.48
N ILE A 7 0.09 43.89 18.44
CA ILE A 7 0.58 42.97 17.39
C ILE A 7 0.06 43.38 15.99
N ILE A 8 -1.21 43.81 15.91
CA ILE A 8 -1.80 44.26 14.64
C ILE A 8 -1.11 45.55 14.18
N GLN A 9 -0.76 46.44 15.10
CA GLN A 9 -0.05 47.68 14.77
C GLN A 9 1.37 47.44 14.33
N GLU A 10 2.12 46.58 15.00
CA GLU A 10 3.48 46.16 14.60
C GLU A 10 3.47 45.48 13.22
N GLN A 11 2.46 44.66 12.94
CA GLN A 11 2.32 44.01 11.63
C GLN A 11 1.97 45.03 10.52
N ARG A 12 1.14 46.05 10.81
CA ARG A 12 0.83 47.12 9.86
C ARG A 12 2.06 47.97 9.53
N GLU A 13 2.88 48.28 10.51
CA GLU A 13 4.13 48.99 10.30
C GLU A 13 5.12 48.19 9.45
N LYS A 14 5.24 46.91 9.71
CA LYS A 14 6.08 46.01 8.91
C LYS A 14 5.59 45.85 7.45
N ILE A 15 4.28 45.83 7.24
CA ILE A 15 3.68 45.81 5.89
C ILE A 15 3.97 47.10 5.15
N ASN A 16 3.91 48.24 5.84
CA ASN A 16 4.22 49.54 5.23
C ASN A 16 5.70 49.63 4.81
N LEU A 17 6.62 49.16 5.64
CA LEU A 17 8.06 49.12 5.31
C LEU A 17 8.34 48.20 4.11
N LEU A 18 7.71 47.05 4.06
CA LEU A 18 7.84 46.13 2.92
C LEU A 18 7.28 46.75 1.63
N ASN A 19 6.18 47.46 1.71
CA ASN A 19 5.60 48.16 0.55
C ASN A 19 6.48 49.31 0.03
N GLU A 20 7.17 50.01 0.90
CA GLU A 20 8.15 51.03 0.51
C GLU A 20 9.36 50.40 -0.17
N GLU A 21 9.89 49.31 0.34
CA GLU A 21 11.00 48.57 -0.29
C GLU A 21 10.60 47.97 -1.65
N ILE A 22 9.42 47.45 -1.77
CA ILE A 22 8.87 46.97 -3.08
C ILE A 22 8.83 48.12 -4.08
N LYS A 23 8.34 49.32 -3.70
CA LYS A 23 8.33 50.49 -4.56
C LYS A 23 9.74 50.91 -4.98
N ARG A 24 10.68 50.90 -4.05
CA ARG A 24 12.10 51.18 -4.32
C ARG A 24 12.69 50.20 -5.32
N LEU A 25 12.46 48.90 -5.13
CA LEU A 25 12.92 47.82 -6.05
C LEU A 25 12.29 47.96 -7.44
N GLN A 26 11.02 48.32 -7.52
CA GLN A 26 10.32 48.58 -8.78
C GLN A 26 10.93 49.75 -9.53
N THR A 27 11.29 50.81 -8.83
CA THR A 27 11.94 52.01 -9.41
C THR A 27 13.33 51.63 -9.96
N LEU A 28 14.12 50.88 -9.20
CA LEU A 28 15.45 50.39 -9.63
C LEU A 28 15.36 49.48 -10.86
N LEU A 29 14.39 48.58 -10.91
CA LEU A 29 14.16 47.69 -12.06
C LEU A 29 13.76 48.53 -13.31
N SER A 30 12.93 49.53 -13.13
CA SER A 30 12.53 50.43 -14.21
C SER A 30 13.74 51.26 -14.73
N GLN A 31 14.61 51.78 -13.83
CA GLN A 31 15.83 52.46 -14.19
C GLN A 31 16.85 51.59 -14.87
N ALA A 32 16.88 50.28 -14.54
CA ALA A 32 17.73 49.30 -15.19
C ALA A 32 17.17 48.75 -16.52
N GLY A 33 16.02 49.26 -16.98
CA GLY A 33 15.36 48.80 -18.22
C GLY A 33 14.81 47.36 -18.14
N ILE A 34 14.67 46.82 -16.93
CA ILE A 34 14.16 45.47 -16.70
C ILE A 34 12.63 45.55 -16.53
N SER A 35 11.90 44.96 -17.46
CA SER A 35 10.43 44.84 -17.38
C SER A 35 10.07 43.85 -16.31
N TYR A 36 9.35 44.26 -15.26
CA TYR A 36 8.74 43.37 -14.28
C TYR A 36 7.24 43.20 -14.56
N VAL A 37 6.77 42.01 -14.43
CA VAL A 37 5.34 41.69 -14.59
C VAL A 37 4.65 42.07 -13.29
N LYS A 38 3.78 43.11 -13.33
CA LYS A 38 2.86 43.39 -12.22
C LYS A 38 2.04 42.15 -11.93
N SER A 39 2.05 41.68 -10.69
CA SER A 39 1.27 40.50 -10.29
C SER A 39 -0.22 40.76 -10.68
N ILE A 40 -0.91 39.71 -11.07
CA ILE A 40 -2.36 39.73 -11.35
C ILE A 40 -3.10 40.38 -10.19
N ARG A 41 -2.65 40.18 -8.98
CA ARG A 41 -3.19 40.76 -7.74
C ARG A 41 -3.07 42.31 -7.69
N GLU A 42 -2.00 42.91 -8.22
CA GLU A 42 -1.91 44.37 -8.33
C GLU A 42 -2.88 44.94 -9.37
N LYS A 43 -3.16 44.21 -10.45
CA LYS A 43 -4.17 44.58 -11.44
C LYS A 43 -5.59 44.42 -10.86
N GLU A 44 -5.86 43.42 -10.08
CA GLU A 44 -7.13 43.19 -9.39
C GLU A 44 -7.39 44.20 -8.28
N ILE A 45 -6.38 44.57 -7.48
CA ILE A 45 -6.47 45.61 -6.46
C ILE A 45 -6.70 47.01 -7.09
N LEU A 46 -6.07 47.29 -8.24
CA LEU A 46 -6.33 48.53 -8.97
C LEU A 46 -7.75 48.55 -9.56
N ALA A 47 -8.21 47.41 -10.12
CA ALA A 47 -9.56 47.26 -10.65
C ALA A 47 -10.62 47.35 -9.54
N ALA A 48 -10.38 46.75 -8.37
CA ALA A 48 -11.27 46.84 -7.22
C ALA A 48 -11.33 48.28 -6.64
N ARG A 49 -10.20 49.00 -6.59
CA ARG A 49 -10.18 50.41 -6.14
C ARG A 49 -10.87 51.40 -7.11
N GLN A 50 -10.98 51.02 -8.38
CA GLN A 50 -11.78 51.80 -9.38
C GLN A 50 -13.25 51.47 -9.35
N ALA A 51 -13.64 50.25 -8.84
CA ALA A 51 -15.02 49.82 -8.69
C ALA A 51 -15.68 50.28 -7.37
N ASP A 52 -14.89 50.67 -6.36
CA ASP A 52 -15.39 51.01 -5.01
C ASP A 52 -15.92 52.49 -4.90
N SER A 53 -16.07 53.19 -6.04
CA SER A 53 -16.61 54.52 -6.00
C SER A 53 -18.13 54.63 -6.30
N ASP A 54 -18.77 53.54 -6.72
CA ASP A 54 -20.20 53.61 -7.03
C ASP A 54 -20.89 52.24 -6.80
N VAL A 55 -21.10 51.82 -5.54
CA VAL A 55 -22.15 50.82 -5.26
C VAL A 55 -22.71 50.99 -3.85
N ASP A 56 -23.92 51.54 -3.79
CA ASP A 56 -24.88 51.44 -2.70
C ASP A 56 -25.22 49.96 -2.39
N ASP A 57 -25.50 49.67 -1.12
CA ASP A 57 -25.91 48.41 -0.55
C ASP A 57 -27.02 47.71 -1.36
N MET A 58 -26.65 46.80 -2.25
CA MET A 58 -27.59 45.82 -2.82
C MET A 58 -27.28 44.44 -2.29
N GLU A 59 -28.25 43.88 -1.57
CA GLU A 59 -28.21 42.52 -0.97
C GLU A 59 -27.62 41.48 -1.89
N LEU A 60 -26.54 40.83 -1.46
CA LEU A 60 -25.80 39.74 -2.08
C LEU A 60 -26.58 38.39 -2.11
N SER A 61 -27.90 38.40 -2.40
CA SER A 61 -28.72 37.19 -2.33
C SER A 61 -29.01 36.53 -3.68
N GLN A 62 -28.52 37.05 -4.82
CA GLN A 62 -28.67 36.37 -6.11
C GLN A 62 -27.43 36.49 -6.98
N ALA A 63 -26.47 35.62 -6.78
CA ALA A 63 -25.43 35.41 -7.76
C ALA A 63 -26.06 34.90 -9.08
N GLN A 64 -26.03 35.70 -10.13
CA GLN A 64 -26.52 35.32 -11.48
C GLN A 64 -25.51 34.39 -12.15
N PHE A 65 -25.52 33.12 -11.76
CA PHE A 65 -24.52 32.16 -12.22
C PHE A 65 -24.65 31.80 -13.70
N ILE A 66 -25.78 31.39 -14.13
CA ILE A 66 -26.13 31.10 -15.51
C ILE A 66 -27.61 31.37 -15.62
N ILE A 67 -27.99 32.35 -16.40
CA ILE A 67 -29.40 32.61 -16.68
C ILE A 67 -29.83 31.60 -17.76
N PRO A 68 -30.79 30.72 -17.49
CA PRO A 68 -31.22 29.70 -18.44
C PRO A 68 -31.57 30.25 -19.81
N GLU A 69 -32.18 31.45 -19.87
CA GLU A 69 -32.61 32.14 -21.06
C GLU A 69 -31.44 32.56 -21.98
N THR A 70 -30.22 32.61 -21.48
CA THR A 70 -29.03 33.01 -22.25
C THR A 70 -28.23 31.83 -22.80
N ILE A 71 -28.53 30.59 -22.42
CA ILE A 71 -27.81 29.40 -22.88
C ILE A 71 -28.26 29.03 -24.29
N THR A 72 -27.37 29.16 -25.24
CA THR A 72 -27.55 28.81 -26.62
C THR A 72 -26.71 27.62 -27.04
N GLN A 73 -26.96 27.07 -28.22
CA GLN A 73 -26.14 26.01 -28.78
C GLN A 73 -24.68 26.43 -28.95
N LYS A 74 -24.40 27.72 -29.21
CA LYS A 74 -23.04 28.27 -29.26
C LYS A 74 -22.36 28.19 -27.90
N HIS A 75 -23.06 28.47 -26.80
CA HIS A 75 -22.55 28.30 -25.43
C HIS A 75 -22.21 26.84 -25.14
N ALA A 76 -23.08 25.90 -25.52
CA ALA A 76 -22.81 24.47 -25.34
C ALA A 76 -21.59 24.00 -26.15
N GLN A 77 -21.43 24.49 -27.39
CA GLN A 77 -20.25 24.19 -28.22
C GLN A 77 -18.97 24.78 -27.62
N TYR A 78 -19.03 26.03 -27.14
CA TYR A 78 -17.92 26.72 -26.50
C TYR A 78 -17.51 26.00 -25.22
N PHE A 79 -18.47 25.68 -24.35
CA PHE A 79 -18.23 24.87 -23.13
C PHE A 79 -17.55 23.56 -23.47
N TYR A 80 -18.09 22.80 -24.41
CA TYR A 80 -17.52 21.52 -24.81
C TYR A 80 -16.12 21.65 -25.41
N SER A 81 -15.75 22.80 -25.95
CA SER A 81 -14.38 23.02 -26.47
C SER A 81 -13.30 22.90 -25.42
N PHE A 82 -13.63 23.05 -24.12
CA PHE A 82 -12.74 22.85 -22.96
C PHE A 82 -12.84 21.44 -22.42
N PHE A 83 -14.03 20.91 -22.27
CA PHE A 83 -14.31 19.62 -21.60
C PHE A 83 -14.47 18.46 -22.60
N LYS A 84 -13.67 18.44 -23.66
CA LYS A 84 -13.68 17.40 -24.69
C LYS A 84 -13.19 16.06 -24.15
N GLY A 85 -14.13 15.21 -23.73
CA GLY A 85 -13.89 13.78 -23.55
C GLY A 85 -14.31 12.97 -24.77
N ARG A 86 -14.53 11.67 -24.59
CA ARG A 86 -15.10 10.81 -25.63
C ARG A 86 -16.44 11.35 -26.11
N LYS A 87 -16.60 11.43 -27.43
CA LYS A 87 -17.86 11.89 -28.06
C LYS A 87 -18.83 10.73 -28.28
N ASP A 88 -18.31 9.55 -28.54
CA ASP A 88 -19.04 8.33 -28.87
C ASP A 88 -19.82 7.73 -27.68
N VAL A 89 -19.50 8.16 -26.46
CA VAL A 89 -20.15 7.70 -25.23
C VAL A 89 -20.08 8.75 -24.13
N TYR A 90 -21.17 8.86 -23.38
CA TYR A 90 -21.24 9.66 -22.15
C TYR A 90 -22.11 8.95 -21.11
N SER A 91 -22.01 9.38 -19.85
CA SER A 91 -22.86 8.88 -18.78
C SER A 91 -23.79 9.96 -18.24
N LYS A 92 -24.94 9.56 -17.71
CA LYS A 92 -25.80 10.42 -16.90
C LYS A 92 -25.87 9.89 -15.46
N ARG A 93 -26.06 10.81 -14.53
CA ARG A 93 -26.28 10.48 -13.12
C ARG A 93 -27.66 9.82 -12.95
N ALA A 94 -27.78 8.84 -12.06
CA ALA A 94 -29.07 8.27 -11.70
C ALA A 94 -29.89 9.28 -10.90
N GLY A 95 -31.19 9.37 -11.15
CA GLY A 95 -32.10 10.26 -10.39
C GLY A 95 -32.34 9.79 -8.96
N LYS A 96 -32.17 8.48 -8.66
CA LYS A 96 -32.39 7.88 -7.35
C LYS A 96 -31.11 7.19 -6.87
N PRO A 97 -30.81 7.25 -5.56
CA PRO A 97 -29.69 6.52 -4.99
C PRO A 97 -29.96 5.00 -5.03
N ASN A 98 -28.91 4.22 -5.07
CA ASN A 98 -28.97 2.78 -4.98
C ASN A 98 -29.49 2.40 -3.57
N PRO A 99 -30.57 1.61 -3.43
CA PRO A 99 -31.16 1.27 -2.13
C PRO A 99 -30.22 0.52 -1.17
N GLN A 100 -29.21 -0.20 -1.72
CA GLN A 100 -28.27 -0.99 -0.91
C GLN A 100 -27.08 -0.16 -0.41
N THR A 101 -26.65 0.85 -1.19
CA THR A 101 -25.41 1.61 -0.90
C THR A 101 -25.68 3.07 -0.53
N GLY A 102 -26.93 3.57 -0.67
CA GLY A 102 -27.29 4.97 -0.47
C GLY A 102 -26.63 5.93 -1.47
N LYS A 103 -25.79 5.44 -2.41
CA LYS A 103 -25.01 6.25 -3.34
C LYS A 103 -25.66 6.32 -4.71
N THR A 104 -25.51 7.48 -5.36
CA THR A 104 -26.02 7.71 -6.72
C THR A 104 -24.89 7.49 -7.71
N GLY A 105 -25.07 6.54 -8.62
CA GLY A 105 -24.09 6.19 -9.64
C GLY A 105 -24.30 6.89 -10.98
N TYR A 106 -23.32 6.76 -11.87
CA TYR A 106 -23.40 7.18 -13.26
C TYR A 106 -23.53 5.97 -14.19
N TYR A 107 -24.34 6.11 -15.25
CA TYR A 107 -24.61 5.03 -16.19
C TYR A 107 -24.34 5.48 -17.63
N PRO A 108 -23.53 4.71 -18.39
CA PRO A 108 -23.34 4.96 -19.82
C PRO A 108 -24.68 4.98 -20.55
N GLN A 109 -24.88 5.99 -21.38
CA GLN A 109 -26.10 6.12 -22.14
C GLN A 109 -26.06 5.20 -23.36
N CYS A 110 -27.04 4.30 -23.45
CA CYS A 110 -27.10 3.26 -24.47
C CYS A 110 -28.51 3.22 -25.09
N TRP A 111 -28.62 3.04 -26.41
CA TRP A 111 -29.87 2.90 -27.10
C TRP A 111 -30.64 1.64 -26.71
N ASN A 112 -29.92 0.60 -26.29
CA ASN A 112 -30.48 -0.70 -25.88
C ASN A 112 -30.74 -0.78 -24.37
N TYR A 113 -30.45 0.29 -23.62
CA TYR A 113 -30.57 0.27 -22.15
C TYR A 113 -32.01 -0.04 -21.74
N TRP A 114 -32.15 -1.03 -20.85
CA TRP A 114 -33.40 -1.50 -20.27
C TRP A 114 -34.44 -2.02 -21.23
N LYS A 115 -34.05 -2.41 -22.47
CA LYS A 115 -34.97 -3.03 -23.45
C LYS A 115 -35.12 -4.53 -23.15
N PRO A 116 -36.38 -5.03 -23.02
CA PRO A 116 -36.67 -6.47 -22.87
C PRO A 116 -36.06 -7.31 -23.99
N GLY A 117 -35.45 -8.45 -23.66
CA GLY A 117 -34.89 -9.38 -24.64
C GLY A 117 -33.58 -8.92 -25.30
N ILE A 118 -33.12 -7.68 -25.07
CA ILE A 118 -31.89 -7.12 -25.64
C ILE A 118 -30.89 -6.75 -24.53
N CYS A 119 -31.31 -6.01 -23.50
CA CYS A 119 -30.44 -5.54 -22.45
C CYS A 119 -30.29 -6.61 -21.35
N PRO A 120 -29.09 -7.19 -21.15
CA PRO A 120 -28.91 -8.24 -20.13
C PRO A 120 -29.24 -7.77 -18.71
N LYS A 121 -29.15 -6.45 -18.44
CA LYS A 121 -29.51 -5.88 -17.11
C LYS A 121 -31.02 -5.92 -16.86
N TYR A 122 -31.84 -5.86 -17.90
CA TYR A 122 -33.28 -6.05 -17.76
C TYR A 122 -33.59 -7.45 -17.23
N GLU A 123 -32.83 -8.44 -17.69
CA GLU A 123 -32.90 -9.84 -17.25
C GLU A 123 -32.16 -10.10 -15.93
N LYS A 124 -31.78 -9.06 -15.18
CA LYS A 124 -31.03 -9.12 -13.92
C LYS A 124 -29.65 -9.82 -14.01
N LYS A 125 -29.08 -9.97 -15.20
CA LYS A 125 -27.72 -10.48 -15.40
C LYS A 125 -26.71 -9.44 -14.93
N LYS A 126 -25.73 -9.88 -14.11
CA LYS A 126 -24.64 -9.03 -13.61
C LYS A 126 -23.58 -8.86 -14.71
N ILE A 127 -23.79 -7.94 -15.64
CA ILE A 127 -22.83 -7.59 -16.69
C ILE A 127 -22.50 -6.11 -16.64
N LYS A 128 -21.22 -5.77 -16.87
CA LYS A 128 -20.83 -4.36 -17.06
C LYS A 128 -21.27 -3.89 -18.45
N CYS A 129 -21.67 -2.63 -18.58
CA CYS A 129 -22.07 -2.08 -19.90
C CYS A 129 -20.91 -2.08 -20.90
N ALA A 130 -19.66 -1.97 -20.41
CA ALA A 130 -18.46 -2.06 -21.25
C ALA A 130 -18.24 -3.46 -21.87
N ASP A 131 -18.67 -4.52 -21.17
CA ASP A 131 -18.52 -5.91 -21.60
C ASP A 131 -19.79 -6.45 -22.30
N CYS A 132 -20.80 -5.60 -22.53
CA CYS A 132 -22.06 -6.01 -23.08
C CYS A 132 -21.98 -6.19 -24.61
N PRO A 133 -22.28 -7.37 -25.17
CA PRO A 133 -22.26 -7.59 -26.63
C PRO A 133 -23.30 -6.75 -27.39
N GLU A 134 -24.40 -6.39 -26.70
CA GLU A 134 -25.50 -5.59 -27.28
C GLU A 134 -25.34 -4.08 -26.98
N GLN A 135 -24.13 -3.64 -26.64
CA GLN A 135 -23.86 -2.23 -26.34
C GLN A 135 -24.02 -1.37 -27.61
N ARG A 136 -24.81 -0.30 -27.50
CA ARG A 136 -24.97 0.70 -28.54
C ARG A 136 -25.04 2.09 -27.90
N TYR A 137 -23.87 2.69 -27.67
CA TYR A 137 -23.78 3.95 -26.94
C TYR A 137 -24.43 5.10 -27.72
N LYS A 138 -24.82 6.13 -26.97
CA LYS A 138 -25.34 7.39 -27.52
C LYS A 138 -24.20 8.40 -27.55
N GLU A 139 -24.11 9.12 -28.66
CA GLU A 139 -23.17 10.21 -28.80
C GLU A 139 -23.55 11.40 -27.91
N LEU A 140 -22.54 12.10 -27.41
CA LEU A 140 -22.71 13.34 -26.67
C LEU A 140 -22.99 14.48 -27.65
N THR A 141 -24.21 15.05 -27.59
CA THR A 141 -24.69 16.13 -28.47
C THR A 141 -24.79 17.46 -27.75
N GLY A 142 -24.76 18.57 -28.49
CA GLY A 142 -24.95 19.93 -27.94
C GLY A 142 -26.24 20.07 -27.14
N LYS A 143 -27.33 19.38 -27.56
CA LYS A 143 -28.61 19.38 -26.82
C LYS A 143 -28.44 18.77 -25.41
N VAL A 144 -27.71 17.66 -25.29
CA VAL A 144 -27.47 17.00 -24.00
C VAL A 144 -26.64 17.91 -23.08
N ILE A 145 -25.66 18.63 -23.64
CA ILE A 145 -24.84 19.60 -22.89
C ILE A 145 -25.73 20.77 -22.43
N MET A 146 -26.63 21.28 -23.30
CA MET A 146 -27.57 22.32 -22.90
C MET A 146 -28.49 21.88 -21.77
N GLU A 147 -29.01 20.64 -21.76
CA GLU A 147 -29.80 20.07 -20.67
C GLU A 147 -29.05 20.10 -19.33
N HIS A 148 -27.76 19.74 -19.34
CA HIS A 148 -26.91 19.79 -18.18
C HIS A 148 -26.70 21.22 -17.65
N LEU A 149 -26.34 22.17 -18.53
CA LEU A 149 -26.11 23.56 -18.16
C LEU A 149 -27.40 24.26 -17.67
N LEU A 150 -28.55 23.93 -18.23
CA LEU A 150 -29.83 24.44 -17.77
C LEU A 150 -30.30 23.85 -16.45
N GLY A 151 -29.88 22.63 -16.11
CA GLY A 151 -30.36 21.94 -14.91
C GLY A 151 -31.85 21.74 -14.93
N ALA A 152 -32.39 21.23 -16.03
CA ALA A 152 -33.85 21.10 -16.26
C ALA A 152 -34.52 20.07 -15.31
N ARG A 153 -33.73 19.22 -14.60
CA ARG A 153 -34.23 18.17 -13.73
C ARG A 153 -33.83 18.38 -12.26
N GLU A 154 -34.82 18.51 -11.41
CA GLU A 154 -34.59 18.70 -9.96
C GLU A 154 -33.81 17.55 -9.30
N ASP A 155 -33.98 16.31 -9.78
CA ASP A 155 -33.25 15.12 -9.30
C ASP A 155 -31.79 15.05 -9.78
N CYS A 156 -31.34 16.04 -10.55
CA CYS A 156 -30.00 16.10 -11.15
C CYS A 156 -29.68 14.88 -12.04
N SER A 157 -30.71 14.25 -12.67
CA SER A 157 -30.46 13.13 -13.60
C SER A 157 -29.99 13.60 -14.98
N ASP A 158 -29.89 14.90 -15.20
CA ASP A 158 -29.29 15.56 -16.35
C ASP A 158 -27.80 15.84 -16.21
N VAL A 159 -27.21 15.59 -15.04
CA VAL A 159 -25.75 15.69 -14.86
C VAL A 159 -25.04 14.73 -15.79
N ILE A 160 -24.12 15.29 -16.60
CA ILE A 160 -23.32 14.54 -17.55
C ILE A 160 -21.98 14.17 -16.93
N GLY A 161 -21.58 12.92 -17.14
CA GLY A 161 -20.20 12.49 -16.94
C GLY A 161 -19.55 12.18 -18.29
N VAL A 162 -18.33 12.66 -18.47
CA VAL A 162 -17.52 12.41 -19.66
C VAL A 162 -16.33 11.51 -19.33
N TYR A 163 -15.80 10.82 -20.33
CA TYR A 163 -14.61 9.99 -20.24
C TYR A 163 -13.43 10.78 -20.82
N PRO A 164 -12.49 11.25 -19.98
CA PRO A 164 -11.39 12.12 -20.43
C PRO A 164 -10.44 11.48 -21.44
N MET A 165 -10.18 10.16 -21.30
CA MET A 165 -9.30 9.42 -22.19
C MET A 165 -10.01 9.09 -23.50
N LEU A 166 -9.43 9.51 -24.60
CA LEU A 166 -9.91 9.22 -25.96
C LEU A 166 -9.47 7.81 -26.39
N PRO A 167 -10.08 7.22 -27.44
CA PRO A 167 -9.73 5.88 -27.93
C PRO A 167 -8.26 5.72 -28.37
N ASP A 168 -7.61 6.81 -28.75
CA ASP A 168 -6.18 6.88 -29.12
C ASP A 168 -5.25 7.13 -27.93
N GLU A 169 -5.77 6.98 -26.70
CA GLU A 169 -5.05 7.19 -25.44
C GLU A 169 -4.58 8.63 -25.20
N THR A 170 -5.17 9.60 -25.89
CA THR A 170 -4.95 11.02 -25.64
C THR A 170 -6.04 11.64 -24.77
N CYS A 171 -5.80 12.86 -24.28
CA CYS A 171 -6.79 13.65 -23.55
C CYS A 171 -6.64 15.15 -23.85
N ASN A 172 -7.76 15.91 -23.72
CA ASN A 172 -7.78 17.35 -23.95
C ASN A 172 -7.65 18.16 -22.67
N PHE A 173 -7.77 17.51 -21.52
CA PHE A 173 -7.66 18.14 -20.19
C PHE A 173 -7.17 17.13 -19.15
N LEU A 174 -6.62 17.66 -18.06
CA LEU A 174 -6.33 16.93 -16.83
C LEU A 174 -7.16 17.55 -15.71
N VAL A 175 -7.74 16.71 -14.85
CA VAL A 175 -8.47 17.18 -13.68
C VAL A 175 -8.01 16.44 -12.43
N PHE A 176 -7.80 17.18 -11.35
CA PHE A 176 -7.56 16.66 -10.01
C PHE A 176 -8.87 16.67 -9.23
N ASP A 177 -9.17 15.57 -8.60
CA ASP A 177 -10.37 15.32 -7.81
C ASP A 177 -9.99 15.25 -6.32
N PHE A 178 -10.54 16.17 -5.52
CA PHE A 178 -10.35 16.26 -4.07
C PHE A 178 -11.70 16.07 -3.40
N ASP A 179 -11.84 14.99 -2.65
CA ASP A 179 -13.07 14.65 -1.92
C ASP A 179 -12.80 14.60 -0.41
N ASN A 180 -13.76 15.10 0.38
CA ASN A 180 -13.79 14.89 1.82
C ASN A 180 -14.42 13.52 2.13
N HIS A 181 -13.61 12.57 2.64
CA HIS A 181 -13.99 11.17 2.86
C HIS A 181 -14.45 10.86 4.31
N ASP A 182 -14.54 11.85 5.19
CA ASP A 182 -14.74 11.65 6.63
C ASP A 182 -16.21 11.40 7.05
N ASP A 183 -16.91 10.48 6.38
CA ASP A 183 -18.24 10.01 6.83
C ASP A 183 -18.16 8.94 7.95
N ASN A 184 -16.96 8.55 8.49
CA ASN A 184 -16.79 7.40 9.39
C ASN A 184 -15.78 7.57 10.53
N THR A 185 -15.64 8.74 11.14
CA THR A 185 -14.86 8.84 12.38
C THR A 185 -15.79 9.05 13.58
N ASN A 186 -15.97 7.99 14.38
CA ASN A 186 -16.45 8.07 15.75
C ASN A 186 -15.37 8.75 16.61
N GLY A 187 -15.59 9.97 17.05
CA GLY A 187 -14.90 10.56 18.19
C GLY A 187 -13.94 11.71 17.90
N ASP A 188 -14.27 12.86 18.42
CA ASP A 188 -13.42 13.96 18.93
C ASP A 188 -12.58 14.87 18.02
N ASP A 189 -12.55 14.72 16.69
CA ASP A 189 -11.82 15.65 15.81
C ASP A 189 -12.73 16.41 14.82
N PHE A 190 -13.92 16.76 15.22
CA PHE A 190 -14.95 17.39 14.36
C PHE A 190 -14.62 18.82 13.89
N ALA A 191 -13.65 19.51 14.46
CA ALA A 191 -13.35 20.91 14.14
C ALA A 191 -12.36 21.13 12.97
N ASN A 192 -11.63 20.08 12.51
CA ASN A 192 -10.50 20.26 11.59
C ASN A 192 -10.64 19.59 10.20
N THR A 193 -11.74 18.88 9.93
CA THR A 193 -11.87 18.09 8.69
C THR A 193 -12.33 18.92 7.49
N ASP A 194 -13.10 19.98 7.71
CA ASP A 194 -13.63 20.84 6.63
C ASP A 194 -12.58 21.80 6.04
N GLU A 195 -11.48 22.06 6.74
CA GLU A 195 -10.43 22.99 6.30
C GLU A 195 -9.32 22.27 5.51
N ARG A 196 -8.99 21.02 5.83
CA ARG A 196 -7.83 20.31 5.28
C ARG A 196 -7.86 20.13 3.75
N TRP A 197 -8.99 19.73 3.17
CA TRP A 197 -9.08 19.54 1.71
C TRP A 197 -8.95 20.89 0.98
N ARG A 198 -9.37 21.99 1.61
CA ARG A 198 -9.17 23.34 1.08
C ARG A 198 -7.70 23.74 1.08
N GLU A 199 -6.97 23.41 2.14
CA GLU A 199 -5.53 23.64 2.20
C GLU A 199 -4.77 22.90 1.10
N GLU A 200 -5.11 21.62 0.86
CA GLU A 200 -4.49 20.83 -0.20
C GLU A 200 -4.79 21.39 -1.60
N VAL A 201 -6.03 21.80 -1.85
CA VAL A 201 -6.41 22.47 -3.09
C VAL A 201 -5.66 23.79 -3.26
N ASN A 202 -5.58 24.63 -2.20
CA ASN A 202 -4.87 25.92 -2.24
C ASN A 202 -3.37 25.72 -2.49
N ALA A 203 -2.76 24.68 -1.94
CA ALA A 203 -1.37 24.36 -2.22
C ALA A 203 -1.12 24.05 -3.70
N LEU A 204 -1.98 23.25 -4.32
CA LEU A 204 -1.87 22.95 -5.76
C LEU A 204 -2.14 24.20 -6.61
N ARG A 205 -3.10 25.06 -6.21
CA ARG A 205 -3.37 26.35 -6.87
C ARG A 205 -2.14 27.25 -6.82
N GLU A 206 -1.49 27.35 -5.68
CA GLU A 206 -0.30 28.20 -5.51
C GLU A 206 0.87 27.69 -6.36
N ILE A 207 1.10 26.38 -6.41
CA ILE A 207 2.12 25.80 -7.27
C ILE A 207 1.82 26.07 -8.76
N CYS A 208 0.58 25.88 -9.19
CA CYS A 208 0.19 26.23 -10.55
C CYS A 208 0.46 27.70 -10.85
N ARG A 209 0.17 28.60 -9.89
CA ARG A 209 0.45 30.03 -10.01
C ARG A 209 1.95 30.34 -10.13
N ILE A 210 2.78 29.74 -9.28
CA ILE A 210 4.24 29.92 -9.27
C ILE A 210 4.86 29.49 -10.60
N TYR A 211 4.40 28.39 -11.18
CA TYR A 211 4.97 27.85 -12.41
C TYR A 211 4.27 28.31 -13.69
N GLY A 212 3.30 29.24 -13.60
CA GLY A 212 2.59 29.81 -14.74
C GLY A 212 1.65 28.79 -15.43
N VAL A 213 1.04 27.89 -14.65
CA VAL A 213 0.08 26.91 -15.11
C VAL A 213 -1.33 27.44 -14.85
N ASP A 214 -2.06 27.79 -15.89
CA ASP A 214 -3.44 28.24 -15.77
C ASP A 214 -4.39 27.11 -15.45
N ILE A 215 -5.24 27.32 -14.44
CA ILE A 215 -6.20 26.34 -13.93
C ILE A 215 -7.55 26.98 -13.64
N LEU A 216 -8.60 26.17 -13.66
CA LEU A 216 -9.89 26.50 -13.07
C LEU A 216 -10.17 25.60 -11.88
N THR A 217 -10.52 26.18 -10.74
CA THR A 217 -10.95 25.44 -9.56
C THR A 217 -12.46 25.45 -9.48
N GLU A 218 -13.08 24.28 -9.47
CA GLU A 218 -14.52 24.07 -9.33
C GLU A 218 -14.82 23.56 -7.93
N ARG A 219 -15.83 24.12 -7.27
CA ARG A 219 -16.46 23.46 -6.12
C ARG A 219 -17.26 22.26 -6.62
N SER A 220 -17.04 21.09 -6.08
CA SER A 220 -17.74 19.87 -6.53
C SER A 220 -19.28 20.05 -6.42
N ARG A 221 -20.02 19.26 -7.18
CA ARG A 221 -21.49 19.29 -7.17
C ARG A 221 -22.08 19.06 -5.76
N SER A 222 -21.43 18.24 -4.92
CA SER A 222 -21.86 17.99 -3.55
C SER A 222 -21.54 19.13 -2.58
N GLY A 223 -20.65 20.04 -2.95
CA GLY A 223 -20.12 21.08 -2.09
C GLY A 223 -19.02 20.60 -1.12
N LYS A 224 -18.78 19.27 -1.06
CA LYS A 224 -17.85 18.64 -0.10
C LYS A 224 -16.46 18.34 -0.66
N GLY A 225 -16.10 18.92 -1.80
CA GLY A 225 -14.83 18.72 -2.46
C GLY A 225 -14.59 19.73 -3.58
N ALA A 226 -13.50 19.58 -4.33
CA ALA A 226 -13.17 20.44 -5.47
C ALA A 226 -12.51 19.66 -6.60
N HIS A 227 -12.68 20.20 -7.82
CA HIS A 227 -11.96 19.76 -8.99
C HIS A 227 -11.05 20.88 -9.49
N ILE A 228 -9.79 20.56 -9.80
CA ILE A 228 -8.86 21.49 -10.44
C ILE A 228 -8.66 21.06 -11.88
N TRP A 229 -9.09 21.91 -12.81
CA TRP A 229 -9.10 21.65 -14.24
C TRP A 229 -7.93 22.33 -14.94
N MET A 230 -7.22 21.59 -15.80
CA MET A 230 -6.17 22.06 -16.71
C MET A 230 -6.53 21.67 -18.13
N PHE A 231 -6.46 22.60 -19.07
CA PHE A 231 -6.86 22.39 -20.45
C PHE A 231 -5.65 22.42 -21.38
N PHE A 232 -5.64 21.57 -22.39
CA PHE A 232 -4.55 21.48 -23.35
C PHE A 232 -4.94 22.14 -24.68
N GLN A 233 -3.96 22.76 -25.33
CA GLN A 233 -4.17 23.38 -26.66
C GLN A 233 -4.47 22.32 -27.71
N GLU A 234 -3.80 21.18 -27.62
CA GLU A 234 -3.89 20.00 -28.47
C GLU A 234 -4.08 18.75 -27.62
N PRO A 235 -4.67 17.67 -28.13
CA PRO A 235 -4.71 16.41 -27.42
C PRO A 235 -3.30 15.90 -27.14
N ILE A 236 -3.02 15.55 -25.87
CA ILE A 236 -1.74 14.98 -25.45
C ILE A 236 -1.95 13.56 -24.90
N SER A 237 -0.91 12.72 -24.93
CA SER A 237 -1.05 11.37 -24.36
C SER A 237 -1.42 11.42 -22.88
N ALA A 238 -2.32 10.54 -22.46
CA ALA A 238 -2.74 10.45 -21.05
C ALA A 238 -1.53 10.24 -20.11
N ARG A 239 -0.54 9.49 -20.55
CA ARG A 239 0.72 9.30 -19.83
C ARG A 239 1.47 10.61 -19.60
N LEU A 240 1.59 11.47 -20.63
CA LEU A 240 2.27 12.77 -20.50
C LEU A 240 1.49 13.71 -19.57
N ALA A 241 0.16 13.78 -19.72
CA ALA A 241 -0.70 14.57 -18.85
C ALA A 241 -0.56 14.16 -17.37
N ARG A 242 -0.59 12.86 -17.10
CA ARG A 242 -0.43 12.30 -15.76
C ARG A 242 0.97 12.52 -15.18
N LEU A 243 2.01 12.40 -16.00
CA LEU A 243 3.37 12.70 -15.58
C LEU A 243 3.48 14.16 -15.15
N PHE A 244 2.92 15.09 -15.93
CA PHE A 244 2.87 16.51 -15.59
C PHE A 244 2.09 16.77 -14.30
N GLY A 245 0.90 16.20 -14.17
CA GLY A 245 0.09 16.32 -12.96
C GLY A 245 0.80 15.77 -11.71
N THR A 246 1.48 14.64 -11.84
CA THR A 246 2.28 14.08 -10.76
C THR A 246 3.46 14.97 -10.38
N ALA A 247 4.09 15.60 -11.37
CA ALA A 247 5.17 16.55 -11.16
C ALA A 247 4.70 17.79 -10.37
N LEU A 248 3.52 18.34 -10.73
CA LEU A 248 2.91 19.45 -10.00
C LEU A 248 2.60 19.08 -8.55
N LEU A 249 2.01 17.92 -8.30
CA LEU A 249 1.76 17.43 -6.93
C LEU A 249 3.07 17.24 -6.15
N THR A 250 4.13 16.78 -6.81
CA THR A 250 5.45 16.63 -6.19
C THR A 250 6.03 17.98 -5.79
N LYS A 251 5.98 18.97 -6.70
CA LYS A 251 6.43 20.34 -6.41
C LYS A 251 5.55 21.01 -5.35
N GLY A 252 4.24 20.74 -5.34
CA GLY A 252 3.33 21.20 -4.29
C GLY A 252 3.72 20.69 -2.93
N ALA A 253 4.04 19.42 -2.82
CA ALA A 253 4.50 18.84 -1.58
C ALA A 253 5.88 19.36 -1.12
N GLU A 254 6.74 19.82 -2.04
CA GLU A 254 8.05 20.40 -1.72
C GLU A 254 7.95 21.85 -1.19
N SER A 255 6.93 22.60 -1.58
CA SER A 255 6.82 24.04 -1.29
C SER A 255 5.98 24.39 -0.07
N VAL A 256 5.11 23.47 0.36
CA VAL A 256 4.18 23.69 1.47
C VAL A 256 4.40 22.62 2.52
N ASN A 257 4.38 23.02 3.79
CA ASN A 257 4.56 22.13 4.96
C ASN A 257 3.34 21.21 5.14
N GLN A 258 2.92 20.52 4.07
CA GLN A 258 1.71 19.72 4.06
C GLN A 258 1.95 18.27 4.45
N LYS A 259 1.14 17.84 5.40
CA LYS A 259 1.16 16.50 6.03
C LYS A 259 0.86 15.35 5.05
N SER A 260 0.40 15.58 3.86
CA SER A 260 0.15 14.74 2.69
C SER A 260 -1.11 15.20 1.95
N PHE A 261 -1.22 14.94 0.65
CA PHE A 261 -2.48 15.09 -0.09
C PHE A 261 -3.44 13.92 0.27
N ARG A 262 -4.00 13.93 1.48
CA ARG A 262 -4.90 12.86 1.97
C ARG A 262 -6.29 12.93 1.36
N THR A 263 -6.74 14.14 1.03
CA THR A 263 -8.05 14.39 0.41
C THR A 263 -8.00 14.35 -1.12
N TYR A 264 -6.79 14.26 -1.69
CA TYR A 264 -6.59 13.99 -3.10
C TYR A 264 -7.01 12.54 -3.42
N ASP A 265 -8.13 12.38 -4.13
CA ASP A 265 -8.63 11.06 -4.52
C ASP A 265 -7.89 10.56 -5.77
N ARG A 266 -7.88 11.36 -6.84
CA ARG A 266 -7.30 10.95 -8.12
C ARG A 266 -7.10 12.11 -9.08
N MET A 267 -6.32 11.86 -10.12
CA MET A 267 -6.33 12.67 -11.34
C MET A 267 -6.96 11.89 -12.48
N LEU A 268 -7.59 12.60 -13.40
CA LEU A 268 -8.25 12.01 -14.56
C LEU A 268 -7.72 12.66 -15.85
N PRO A 269 -7.28 11.86 -16.84
CA PRO A 269 -7.31 10.38 -16.91
C PRO A 269 -6.52 9.72 -15.80
N ALA A 270 -7.08 8.63 -15.21
CA ALA A 270 -6.41 7.91 -14.13
C ALA A 270 -5.44 6.83 -14.61
N GLN A 271 -5.36 6.57 -15.90
CA GLN A 271 -4.60 5.49 -16.53
C GLN A 271 -3.74 6.03 -17.67
N ASP A 272 -2.61 5.37 -17.95
CA ASP A 272 -1.74 5.68 -19.08
C ASP A 272 -2.28 5.08 -20.40
N HIS A 273 -2.97 3.94 -20.29
CA HIS A 273 -3.51 3.15 -21.39
C HIS A 273 -4.99 2.84 -21.18
N MET A 274 -5.72 2.71 -22.28
CA MET A 274 -7.13 2.33 -22.24
C MET A 274 -7.25 0.85 -21.83
N PRO A 275 -8.07 0.50 -20.82
CA PRO A 275 -8.35 -0.90 -20.50
C PRO A 275 -9.01 -1.59 -21.70
N VAL A 276 -8.63 -2.83 -21.99
CA VAL A 276 -9.22 -3.62 -23.07
C VAL A 276 -10.73 -3.71 -22.84
N GLY A 277 -11.53 -3.26 -23.83
CA GLY A 277 -12.99 -3.21 -23.74
C GLY A 277 -13.54 -2.16 -22.75
N GLY A 278 -12.68 -1.35 -22.11
CA GLY A 278 -13.08 -0.37 -21.11
C GLY A 278 -13.47 0.99 -21.69
N LEU A 279 -14.19 1.79 -20.90
CA LEU A 279 -14.57 3.16 -21.25
C LEU A 279 -13.60 4.19 -20.66
N GLY A 280 -12.71 3.78 -19.77
CA GLY A 280 -11.89 4.68 -18.95
C GLY A 280 -12.64 5.19 -17.70
N ASN A 281 -12.02 6.12 -17.00
CA ASN A 281 -12.59 6.74 -15.81
C ASN A 281 -13.51 7.90 -16.21
N LEU A 282 -14.50 8.17 -15.37
CA LEU A 282 -15.53 9.18 -15.60
C LEU A 282 -15.33 10.38 -14.68
N ILE A 283 -15.55 11.61 -15.21
CA ILE A 283 -15.69 12.83 -14.42
C ILE A 283 -17.01 13.53 -14.75
N ALA A 284 -17.70 14.05 -13.74
CA ALA A 284 -18.87 14.90 -13.92
C ALA A 284 -18.44 16.26 -14.47
N LEU A 285 -19.21 16.81 -15.42
CA LEU A 285 -18.96 18.15 -15.96
C LEU A 285 -19.37 19.23 -14.95
N PRO A 286 -18.64 20.37 -14.91
CA PRO A 286 -19.00 21.54 -14.10
C PRO A 286 -20.19 22.31 -14.66
N LEU A 287 -20.61 23.33 -13.93
CA LEU A 287 -21.66 24.27 -14.29
C LEU A 287 -23.04 23.65 -14.50
N GLN A 288 -23.37 22.60 -13.72
CA GLN A 288 -24.70 22.01 -13.77
C GLN A 288 -25.75 22.93 -13.12
N GLY A 289 -26.80 23.26 -13.85
CA GLY A 289 -27.71 24.34 -13.50
C GLY A 289 -28.41 24.23 -12.14
N GLN A 290 -28.80 23.02 -11.67
CA GLN A 290 -29.40 22.87 -10.32
C GLN A 290 -28.38 23.04 -9.20
N ALA A 291 -27.16 22.50 -9.40
CA ALA A 291 -26.09 22.62 -8.41
C ALA A 291 -25.61 24.07 -8.26
N LEU A 292 -25.61 24.82 -9.36
CA LEU A 292 -25.26 26.24 -9.38
C LEU A 292 -26.15 27.10 -8.48
N LYS A 293 -27.45 26.77 -8.35
CA LYS A 293 -28.37 27.48 -7.46
C LYS A 293 -27.90 27.49 -6.00
N ASN A 294 -27.09 26.47 -5.62
CA ASN A 294 -26.51 26.31 -4.29
C ASN A 294 -25.04 26.72 -4.25
N GLY A 295 -24.51 27.39 -5.27
CA GLY A 295 -23.09 27.74 -5.37
C GLY A 295 -22.15 26.58 -5.57
N ASN A 296 -22.65 25.39 -5.95
CA ASN A 296 -21.89 24.17 -6.23
C ASN A 296 -21.77 23.96 -7.74
N SER A 297 -20.84 23.08 -8.15
CA SER A 297 -20.49 22.88 -9.57
C SER A 297 -20.04 24.18 -10.27
N ALA A 298 -19.53 25.13 -9.50
CA ALA A 298 -19.15 26.47 -9.90
C ALA A 298 -17.66 26.68 -9.80
N PHE A 299 -17.08 27.46 -10.71
CA PHE A 299 -15.71 27.94 -10.57
C PHE A 299 -15.63 28.95 -9.44
N ILE A 300 -14.63 28.81 -8.61
CA ILE A 300 -14.45 29.56 -7.37
C ILE A 300 -13.14 30.30 -7.35
N ASP A 301 -13.13 31.45 -6.67
CA ASP A 301 -11.96 32.29 -6.42
C ASP A 301 -11.05 31.73 -5.30
N GLN A 302 -10.07 32.52 -4.88
CA GLN A 302 -9.13 32.15 -3.80
C GLN A 302 -9.80 32.09 -2.42
N ASP A 303 -10.88 32.84 -2.22
CA ASP A 303 -11.66 32.90 -0.99
C ASP A 303 -12.80 31.85 -0.98
N TRP A 304 -12.76 30.90 -1.89
CA TRP A 304 -13.78 29.85 -2.04
C TRP A 304 -15.16 30.34 -2.42
N LYS A 305 -15.27 31.58 -2.93
CA LYS A 305 -16.52 32.15 -3.41
C LYS A 305 -16.68 31.86 -4.90
N PRO A 306 -17.88 31.51 -5.36
CA PRO A 306 -18.16 31.38 -6.78
C PRO A 306 -17.95 32.68 -7.52
N TYR A 307 -17.29 32.63 -8.68
CA TYR A 307 -17.18 33.84 -9.53
C TYR A 307 -18.55 34.30 -10.00
N PRO A 308 -18.83 35.61 -10.01
CA PRO A 308 -20.11 36.15 -10.50
C PRO A 308 -20.40 35.79 -11.98
N ASN A 309 -19.34 35.75 -12.80
CA ASN A 309 -19.45 35.41 -14.23
C ASN A 309 -18.62 34.15 -14.54
N GLN A 310 -19.27 33.02 -14.55
CA GLN A 310 -18.67 31.71 -14.81
C GLN A 310 -18.13 31.55 -16.24
N TRP A 311 -18.80 32.17 -17.23
CA TRP A 311 -18.37 32.16 -18.62
C TRP A 311 -17.10 32.97 -18.87
N GLN A 312 -16.93 34.06 -18.15
CA GLN A 312 -15.71 34.88 -18.22
C GLN A 312 -14.51 34.10 -17.76
N GLN A 313 -14.65 33.20 -16.77
CA GLN A 313 -13.54 32.37 -16.29
C GLN A 313 -13.09 31.39 -17.38
N LEU A 314 -14.00 30.78 -18.13
CA LEU A 314 -13.68 29.96 -19.30
C LEU A 314 -12.99 30.75 -20.41
N GLN A 315 -13.33 32.03 -20.57
CA GLN A 315 -12.68 32.90 -21.58
C GLN A 315 -11.27 33.29 -21.18
N ASN A 316 -11.03 33.45 -19.88
CA ASN A 316 -9.76 33.94 -19.32
C ASN A 316 -8.71 32.84 -19.11
N VAL A 317 -9.12 31.57 -19.02
CA VAL A 317 -8.19 30.47 -18.81
C VAL A 317 -7.45 30.12 -20.09
N ASN A 318 -6.12 30.09 -20.01
CA ASN A 318 -5.28 29.72 -21.13
C ASN A 318 -5.08 28.20 -21.18
N LYS A 319 -5.14 27.66 -22.39
CA LYS A 319 -4.80 26.25 -22.61
C LYS A 319 -3.30 26.07 -22.68
N ILE A 320 -2.81 24.98 -22.10
CA ILE A 320 -1.40 24.66 -21.95
C ILE A 320 -0.91 23.91 -23.19
N SER A 321 0.22 24.33 -23.77
CA SER A 321 0.80 23.63 -24.93
C SER A 321 1.60 22.40 -24.51
N LYS A 322 1.67 21.40 -25.38
CA LYS A 322 2.51 20.21 -25.18
C LYS A 322 3.97 20.56 -24.96
N ALA A 323 4.50 21.50 -25.71
CA ALA A 323 5.89 21.97 -25.58
C ALA A 323 6.19 22.55 -24.20
N PHE A 324 5.23 23.32 -23.61
CA PHE A 324 5.36 23.84 -22.24
C PHE A 324 5.44 22.69 -21.23
N ILE A 325 4.57 21.66 -21.35
CA ILE A 325 4.56 20.51 -20.47
C ILE A 325 5.88 19.74 -20.55
N GLU A 326 6.34 19.43 -21.75
CA GLU A 326 7.60 18.72 -21.98
C GLU A 326 8.81 19.48 -21.43
N LYS A 327 8.84 20.81 -21.63
CA LYS A 327 9.85 21.70 -21.07
C LYS A 327 9.85 21.67 -19.54
N LYS A 328 8.68 21.80 -18.90
CA LYS A 328 8.58 21.78 -17.44
C LYS A 328 8.93 20.44 -16.84
N ILE A 329 8.54 19.35 -17.46
CA ILE A 329 8.94 18.00 -17.03
C ILE A 329 10.46 17.84 -17.13
N SER A 330 11.09 18.34 -18.22
CA SER A 330 12.54 18.29 -18.38
C SER A 330 13.27 19.13 -17.32
N GLU A 331 12.82 20.37 -17.07
CA GLU A 331 13.38 21.25 -16.03
C GLU A 331 13.29 20.59 -14.65
N TRP A 332 12.14 19.99 -14.32
CA TRP A 332 11.93 19.39 -13.01
C TRP A 332 12.58 18.02 -12.85
N SER A 333 12.82 17.30 -13.95
CA SER A 333 13.51 16.01 -13.93
C SER A 333 15.03 16.13 -13.71
N GLU A 334 15.61 17.29 -13.90
CA GLU A 334 17.02 17.54 -13.59
C GLU A 334 17.28 17.46 -12.07
N ASP A 335 16.32 17.80 -11.24
CA ASP A 335 16.36 17.63 -9.77
C ASP A 335 16.08 16.19 -9.31
N GLY A 336 15.77 15.29 -10.22
CA GLY A 336 15.85 13.84 -10.01
C GLY A 336 14.66 13.13 -9.42
N VAL A 337 13.53 13.79 -9.09
CA VAL A 337 12.42 13.14 -8.39
C VAL A 337 11.05 13.59 -8.91
N LEU A 338 10.74 13.29 -10.18
CA LEU A 338 9.39 13.47 -10.68
C LEU A 338 8.57 12.19 -10.49
N GLY A 339 7.58 12.27 -9.61
CA GLY A 339 6.54 11.24 -9.51
C GLY A 339 6.99 9.90 -8.95
N VAL A 340 8.21 9.82 -8.47
CA VAL A 340 8.72 8.68 -7.75
C VAL A 340 8.62 8.99 -6.27
N LEU A 341 7.51 8.59 -5.69
CA LEU A 341 7.55 8.19 -4.30
C LEU A 341 8.52 7.03 -4.26
N ALA A 342 9.57 7.16 -3.43
CA ALA A 342 10.72 6.29 -3.42
C ALA A 342 10.41 4.93 -4.06
N ASP A 343 11.00 4.64 -5.21
CA ASP A 343 11.22 3.23 -5.51
C ASP A 343 11.87 2.68 -4.24
N VAL A 344 11.19 1.79 -3.57
CA VAL A 344 11.83 0.91 -2.61
C VAL A 344 12.97 0.33 -3.41
N GLU A 345 14.19 0.84 -3.18
CA GLU A 345 15.39 0.17 -3.67
C GLU A 345 15.17 -1.26 -3.22
N ASN A 346 15.06 -2.16 -4.17
CA ASN A 346 14.98 -3.57 -3.83
C ASN A 346 16.14 -3.81 -2.89
N ILE A 347 15.84 -4.10 -1.62
CA ILE A 347 16.83 -4.45 -0.61
C ILE A 347 17.69 -5.61 -1.13
N ASP A 348 17.21 -6.31 -2.18
CA ASP A 348 17.89 -7.36 -2.93
C ASP A 348 18.98 -6.86 -3.91
N GLU A 349 19.12 -5.57 -4.24
CA GLU A 349 20.15 -5.09 -5.18
C GLU A 349 21.48 -4.73 -4.50
N GLU A 350 21.52 -4.50 -3.20
CA GLU A 350 22.81 -4.35 -2.48
C GLU A 350 23.62 -5.66 -2.41
N GLU A 351 22.98 -6.83 -2.60
CA GLU A 351 23.68 -8.13 -2.63
C GLU A 351 24.39 -8.45 -3.96
N LYS A 352 24.17 -7.70 -5.03
CA LYS A 352 24.85 -7.98 -6.32
C LYS A 352 26.25 -7.42 -6.42
N ASP A 353 26.62 -6.44 -5.60
CA ASP A 353 27.97 -5.88 -5.61
C ASP A 353 28.98 -6.60 -4.69
N ASN A 354 28.50 -7.50 -3.81
CA ASN A 354 29.34 -8.27 -2.88
C ASN A 354 29.58 -9.74 -3.28
N LYS A 355 29.40 -10.11 -4.56
CA LYS A 355 29.98 -11.36 -5.06
C LYS A 355 31.47 -11.18 -5.25
N THR A 356 32.21 -11.49 -4.20
CA THR A 356 33.64 -11.71 -4.21
C THR A 356 34.03 -12.66 -5.33
N ASP A 357 34.90 -12.15 -6.17
CA ASP A 357 35.72 -12.88 -7.12
C ASP A 357 36.32 -14.16 -6.49
N SER A 358 35.96 -15.29 -7.02
CA SER A 358 36.77 -16.47 -6.96
C SER A 358 37.18 -16.86 -8.37
N GLY A 359 38.39 -16.44 -8.74
CA GLY A 359 39.25 -17.08 -9.70
C GLY A 359 39.08 -16.72 -11.16
N GLY A 360 40.00 -15.92 -11.68
CA GLY A 360 40.34 -15.96 -13.12
C GLY A 360 40.66 -14.64 -13.78
N LEU A 361 41.94 -14.33 -13.89
CA LEU A 361 42.58 -13.46 -14.90
C LEU A 361 42.43 -11.94 -14.77
N LYS A 362 43.51 -11.37 -14.27
CA LYS A 362 43.80 -9.93 -14.27
C LYS A 362 43.86 -9.39 -15.72
N GLN A 363 42.92 -8.56 -16.11
CA GLN A 363 43.07 -7.57 -17.16
C GLN A 363 43.33 -6.19 -16.54
N GLN A 364 44.44 -5.58 -16.93
CA GLN A 364 44.90 -4.26 -16.50
C GLN A 364 43.82 -3.20 -16.82
N LYS A 365 43.35 -2.52 -15.80
CA LYS A 365 42.54 -1.31 -15.92
C LYS A 365 43.45 -0.14 -16.29
N ILE A 366 43.26 0.37 -17.50
CA ILE A 366 43.79 1.66 -17.93
C ILE A 366 43.02 2.74 -17.20
N ASN A 367 43.69 3.55 -16.37
CA ASN A 367 43.19 4.73 -15.75
C ASN A 367 42.69 5.72 -16.82
N ARG A 368 41.36 5.92 -16.89
CA ARG A 368 40.76 7.09 -17.49
C ARG A 368 40.05 7.86 -16.36
N GLU A 369 40.70 8.89 -15.88
CA GLU A 369 40.04 10.00 -15.19
C GLU A 369 39.08 10.66 -16.19
N SER A 370 37.79 10.43 -16.07
CA SER A 370 36.77 11.20 -16.76
C SER A 370 35.65 11.53 -15.77
N SER A 371 35.36 12.80 -15.70
CA SER A 371 34.26 13.43 -15.01
C SER A 371 33.05 12.49 -14.84
N LYS A 372 32.65 12.27 -13.60
CA LYS A 372 31.48 11.46 -13.23
C LYS A 372 30.17 12.10 -13.73
N LYS A 373 29.89 12.02 -15.02
CA LYS A 373 28.51 12.23 -15.49
C LYS A 373 27.72 10.99 -15.12
N SER A 374 26.67 11.17 -14.32
CA SER A 374 25.74 10.11 -13.94
C SER A 374 25.19 9.45 -15.21
N LYS A 375 25.26 8.13 -15.27
CA LYS A 375 24.73 7.36 -16.40
C LYS A 375 23.21 7.55 -16.43
N PRO A 376 22.59 7.97 -17.57
CA PRO A 376 21.16 8.30 -17.64
C PRO A 376 20.20 7.17 -17.19
N TRP A 377 20.67 5.93 -17.24
CA TRP A 377 19.90 4.73 -16.84
C TRP A 377 20.07 4.32 -15.36
N LYS A 378 20.92 5.00 -14.58
CA LYS A 378 20.96 4.82 -13.12
C LYS A 378 19.86 5.68 -12.51
N LYS A 379 18.92 5.05 -11.82
CA LYS A 379 17.91 5.75 -11.02
C LYS A 379 18.63 6.65 -10.03
N LYS A 380 18.26 7.93 -9.95
CA LYS A 380 18.81 8.86 -8.98
C LYS A 380 18.31 8.47 -7.59
N LYS A 381 19.22 8.29 -6.63
CA LYS A 381 18.91 7.96 -5.24
C LYS A 381 18.38 9.19 -4.51
N PHE A 382 17.55 8.99 -3.50
CA PHE A 382 17.20 10.03 -2.53
C PHE A 382 18.47 10.65 -1.96
N GLN A 383 18.55 11.97 -1.99
CA GLN A 383 19.66 12.71 -1.40
C GLN A 383 19.13 13.69 -0.38
N PHE A 384 19.79 13.77 0.77
CA PHE A 384 19.64 14.86 1.70
C PHE A 384 20.59 15.97 1.29
N HIS A 385 20.22 17.20 1.55
CA HIS A 385 21.05 18.34 1.26
C HIS A 385 21.29 19.12 2.57
N GLN A 386 22.51 19.53 2.79
CA GLN A 386 22.90 20.23 4.01
C GLN A 386 22.12 21.54 4.20
N GLU A 387 21.76 22.22 3.11
CA GLU A 387 20.96 23.43 3.09
C GLU A 387 19.51 23.22 3.58
N ASP A 388 19.02 21.98 3.63
CA ASP A 388 17.67 21.64 4.10
C ASP A 388 17.57 21.56 5.63
N VAL A 389 18.70 21.75 6.34
CA VAL A 389 18.75 21.67 7.80
C VAL A 389 19.45 22.92 8.38
N SER A 390 18.77 23.59 9.31
CA SER A 390 19.31 24.74 10.04
C SER A 390 19.99 24.26 11.32
N GLY A 391 21.27 23.81 11.20
CA GLY A 391 22.03 23.29 12.33
C GLY A 391 22.17 21.79 12.30
N GLN A 392 21.63 21.08 13.30
CA GLN A 392 21.71 19.62 13.40
C GLN A 392 20.31 18.98 13.47
N VAL A 393 20.25 17.71 13.13
CA VAL A 393 19.03 16.90 13.22
C VAL A 393 18.96 16.21 14.57
N TYR A 394 17.90 16.45 15.34
CA TYR A 394 17.63 15.74 16.59
C TYR A 394 16.61 14.64 16.37
N PHE A 395 16.89 13.45 16.87
CA PHE A 395 15.90 12.39 16.85
C PHE A 395 15.97 11.44 18.04
N VAL A 396 14.80 10.97 18.43
CA VAL A 396 14.59 10.06 19.56
C VAL A 396 14.27 8.67 19.05
N LEU A 397 15.00 7.67 19.54
CA LEU A 397 14.69 6.27 19.30
C LEU A 397 13.75 5.77 20.41
N ALA A 398 12.55 5.38 20.02
CA ALA A 398 11.53 4.80 20.89
C ALA A 398 10.89 3.57 20.21
N ASN A 399 9.57 3.49 20.14
CA ASN A 399 8.85 2.52 19.30
C ASN A 399 8.98 2.81 17.80
N GLY A 400 9.42 4.01 17.42
CA GLY A 400 9.83 4.49 16.10
C GLY A 400 11.04 5.41 16.22
N ILE A 401 11.33 6.15 15.15
CA ILE A 401 12.35 7.19 15.11
C ILE A 401 11.61 8.53 15.00
N TYR A 402 11.61 9.29 16.08
CA TYR A 402 10.94 10.60 16.17
C TYR A 402 11.95 11.69 15.87
N ILE A 403 11.77 12.39 14.76
CA ILE A 403 12.68 13.41 14.23
C ILE A 403 12.04 14.77 14.47
N GLU A 404 12.72 15.67 15.17
CA GLU A 404 12.24 17.03 15.45
C GLU A 404 12.17 17.85 14.16
N LYS A 405 11.06 18.61 13.98
CA LYS A 405 10.83 19.43 12.78
C LYS A 405 11.50 20.78 12.80
N GLU A 406 11.85 21.32 13.97
CA GLU A 406 12.25 22.71 14.18
C GLU A 406 13.39 23.14 13.25
N ASN A 407 14.41 22.30 13.07
CA ASN A 407 15.57 22.60 12.24
C ASN A 407 15.44 22.12 10.78
N LEU A 408 14.29 21.54 10.40
CA LEU A 408 14.11 20.90 9.10
C LEU A 408 13.31 21.78 8.14
N GLN A 409 13.90 22.10 7.01
CA GLN A 409 13.17 22.71 5.90
C GLN A 409 12.06 21.77 5.38
N PRO A 410 10.97 22.28 4.80
CA PRO A 410 9.87 21.49 4.27
C PRO A 410 10.32 20.37 3.31
N ARG A 411 11.36 20.63 2.51
CA ARG A 411 11.94 19.63 1.59
C ARG A 411 12.51 18.42 2.32
N MET A 412 13.25 18.66 3.44
CA MET A 412 13.78 17.57 4.26
C MET A 412 12.67 16.76 4.92
N GLN A 413 11.68 17.44 5.51
CA GLN A 413 10.53 16.80 6.13
C GLN A 413 9.79 15.88 5.13
N ASN A 414 9.57 16.36 3.90
CA ASN A 414 8.93 15.57 2.86
C ASN A 414 9.82 14.40 2.40
N THR A 415 11.14 14.59 2.37
CA THR A 415 12.07 13.51 2.03
C THR A 415 12.07 12.41 3.08
N LEU A 416 11.96 12.75 4.37
CA LEU A 416 11.81 11.80 5.47
C LEU A 416 10.49 11.01 5.35
N ARG A 417 9.37 11.69 5.07
CA ARG A 417 8.08 11.00 4.83
C ARG A 417 8.15 10.05 3.64
N ARG A 418 8.78 10.46 2.56
CA ARG A 418 8.99 9.63 1.36
C ARG A 418 9.88 8.43 1.62
N MET A 419 10.90 8.59 2.47
CA MET A 419 11.77 7.47 2.87
C MET A 419 10.99 6.37 3.60
N ALA A 420 9.90 6.74 4.29
CA ALA A 420 8.99 5.84 4.99
C ALA A 420 7.71 5.53 4.19
N ALA A 421 7.75 5.61 2.86
CA ALA A 421 6.60 5.35 2.01
C ALA A 421 6.99 4.46 0.82
N TYR A 422 6.01 3.72 0.26
CA TYR A 422 6.21 2.91 -0.94
C TYR A 422 4.95 2.87 -1.82
N SER A 423 5.14 2.55 -3.10
CA SER A 423 4.03 2.38 -4.04
C SER A 423 3.21 1.15 -3.69
N ASN A 424 1.88 1.28 -3.60
CA ASN A 424 0.99 0.17 -3.24
C ASN A 424 0.80 -0.79 -4.42
N PRO A 425 1.35 -2.02 -4.39
CA PRO A 425 1.23 -2.95 -5.51
C PRO A 425 -0.23 -3.35 -5.78
N GLN A 426 -1.07 -3.40 -4.76
CA GLN A 426 -2.48 -3.74 -4.90
C GLN A 426 -3.26 -2.66 -5.67
N TYR A 427 -2.91 -1.38 -5.46
CA TYR A 427 -3.47 -0.29 -6.27
C TYR A 427 -3.21 -0.50 -7.76
N TYR A 428 -1.95 -0.77 -8.13
CA TYR A 428 -1.57 -0.97 -9.53
C TYR A 428 -2.14 -2.26 -10.12
N LYS A 429 -2.24 -3.32 -9.32
CA LYS A 429 -2.88 -4.58 -9.71
C LYS A 429 -4.38 -4.36 -9.99
N ASN A 430 -5.09 -3.68 -9.09
CA ASN A 430 -6.50 -3.35 -9.29
C ASN A 430 -6.70 -2.44 -10.51
N LEU A 431 -5.83 -1.44 -10.68
CA LEU A 431 -5.84 -0.54 -11.81
C LEU A 431 -5.67 -1.29 -13.14
N ALA A 432 -4.69 -2.20 -13.22
CA ALA A 432 -4.42 -3.02 -14.41
C ALA A 432 -5.58 -3.97 -14.73
N MET A 433 -6.29 -4.48 -13.71
CA MET A 433 -7.45 -5.35 -13.88
C MET A 433 -8.77 -4.59 -14.06
N GLY A 434 -8.76 -3.24 -14.06
CA GLY A 434 -9.97 -2.42 -14.16
C GLY A 434 -10.89 -2.52 -12.93
N PHE A 435 -10.36 -2.94 -11.77
CA PHE A 435 -11.09 -2.92 -10.51
C PHE A 435 -11.05 -1.55 -9.85
N SER A 436 -12.00 -1.29 -8.93
CA SER A 436 -12.00 -0.08 -8.13
C SER A 436 -10.68 0.01 -7.32
N THR A 437 -10.08 1.19 -7.34
CA THR A 437 -8.88 1.50 -6.54
C THR A 437 -9.20 2.30 -5.28
N ARG A 438 -10.49 2.57 -5.02
CA ARG A 438 -10.99 3.46 -3.96
C ARG A 438 -10.48 3.09 -2.56
N ASP A 439 -10.46 1.78 -2.25
CA ASP A 439 -10.06 1.28 -0.94
C ASP A 439 -8.55 0.98 -0.83
N ASN A 440 -7.79 1.29 -1.88
CA ASN A 440 -6.36 1.03 -1.96
C ASN A 440 -5.63 2.33 -2.31
N PRO A 441 -5.01 3.02 -1.36
CA PRO A 441 -4.24 4.22 -1.65
C PRO A 441 -3.10 3.87 -2.60
N ARG A 442 -2.77 4.81 -3.51
CA ARG A 442 -1.66 4.65 -4.46
C ARG A 442 -0.33 4.44 -3.75
N ILE A 443 -0.19 5.02 -2.58
CA ILE A 443 1.01 5.04 -1.76
C ILE A 443 0.65 4.61 -0.37
N VAL A 444 1.45 3.73 0.19
CA VAL A 444 1.39 3.36 1.60
C VAL A 444 2.44 4.18 2.33
N ALA A 445 1.98 5.10 3.19
CA ALA A 445 2.84 5.87 4.08
C ALA A 445 2.95 5.14 5.42
N CYS A 446 4.18 4.88 5.85
CA CYS A 446 4.51 4.28 7.15
C CYS A 446 5.02 5.32 8.16
N SER A 447 5.12 6.60 7.77
CA SER A 447 5.43 7.71 8.67
C SER A 447 4.18 8.21 9.38
N GLU A 448 4.37 8.75 10.58
CA GLU A 448 3.34 9.43 11.36
C GLU A 448 3.80 10.86 11.65
N ASP A 449 2.87 11.82 11.53
CA ASP A 449 3.14 13.22 11.79
C ASP A 449 2.55 13.65 13.12
N PHE A 450 3.38 14.24 13.96
CA PHE A 450 3.03 14.92 15.20
C PHE A 450 3.28 16.43 15.03
N ASP A 451 2.82 17.25 15.94
CA ASP A 451 2.98 18.72 15.82
C ASP A 451 4.45 19.11 15.63
N ASP A 452 5.34 18.61 16.48
CA ASP A 452 6.77 18.97 16.48
C ASP A 452 7.69 17.87 15.94
N HIS A 453 7.18 16.68 15.59
CA HIS A 453 7.99 15.54 15.17
C HIS A 453 7.43 14.84 13.95
N ILE A 454 8.33 14.19 13.20
CA ILE A 454 8.00 13.17 12.20
C ILE A 454 8.47 11.84 12.75
N CYS A 455 7.57 10.88 12.91
CA CYS A 455 7.92 9.51 13.27
C CYS A 455 8.06 8.65 12.01
N ILE A 456 9.22 8.00 11.86
CA ILE A 456 9.44 6.99 10.83
C ILE A 456 9.73 5.63 11.49
N PRO A 457 9.45 4.52 10.80
CA PRO A 457 9.65 3.18 11.36
C PRO A 457 11.10 2.89 11.73
N ARG A 458 11.30 2.09 12.80
CA ARG A 458 12.62 1.75 13.37
C ARG A 458 13.60 1.11 12.40
N GLY A 459 13.10 0.31 11.46
CA GLY A 459 13.92 -0.37 10.46
C GLY A 459 14.65 0.55 9.48
N LEU A 460 14.30 1.84 9.46
CA LEU A 460 14.93 2.86 8.63
C LEU A 460 16.12 3.56 9.33
N LYS A 461 16.47 3.20 10.58
CA LYS A 461 17.51 3.86 11.38
C LYS A 461 18.85 3.96 10.63
N GLU A 462 19.37 2.85 10.13
CA GLU A 462 20.67 2.81 9.45
C GLU A 462 20.64 3.61 8.13
N ARG A 463 19.50 3.52 7.41
CA ARG A 463 19.31 4.28 6.19
C ARG A 463 19.25 5.79 6.45
N LEU A 464 18.57 6.22 7.53
CA LEU A 464 18.53 7.61 7.95
C LEU A 464 19.93 8.12 8.29
N ILE A 465 20.64 7.41 9.17
CA ILE A 465 22.00 7.77 9.61
C ILE A 465 22.93 7.84 8.39
N GLY A 466 22.95 6.81 7.55
CA GLY A 466 23.80 6.78 6.38
C GLY A 466 23.53 7.94 5.41
N LYS A 467 22.25 8.37 5.25
CA LYS A 467 21.91 9.54 4.42
C LYS A 467 22.33 10.87 5.04
N LEU A 468 22.24 11.00 6.37
CA LEU A 468 22.73 12.18 7.07
C LEU A 468 24.26 12.30 6.94
N GLU A 469 24.98 11.20 7.12
CA GLU A 469 26.44 11.12 6.98
C GLU A 469 26.88 11.40 5.53
N GLU A 470 26.23 10.79 4.52
CA GLU A 470 26.47 11.06 3.10
C GLU A 470 26.33 12.55 2.74
N ALA A 471 25.40 13.26 3.39
CA ALA A 471 25.14 14.67 3.17
C ALA A 471 25.99 15.59 4.07
N GLY A 472 26.76 15.06 5.00
CA GLY A 472 27.51 15.83 5.98
C GLY A 472 26.64 16.61 6.97
N ILE A 473 25.41 16.13 7.24
CA ILE A 473 24.48 16.75 8.17
C ILE A 473 24.73 16.21 9.58
N PRO A 474 25.05 17.08 10.56
CA PRO A 474 25.25 16.65 11.94
C PRO A 474 23.91 16.21 12.55
N TYR A 475 23.98 15.22 13.44
CA TYR A 475 22.80 14.71 14.12
C TYR A 475 23.10 14.30 15.58
N GLU A 476 22.06 14.33 16.41
CA GLU A 476 22.10 13.86 17.80
C GLU A 476 20.98 12.84 18.03
N ILE A 477 21.33 11.76 18.77
CA ILE A 477 20.42 10.64 19.01
C ILE A 477 20.16 10.53 20.52
N ARG A 478 18.88 10.58 20.90
CA ARG A 478 18.42 10.23 22.24
C ARG A 478 17.77 8.85 22.21
N ASP A 479 18.31 7.86 22.92
CA ASP A 479 17.77 6.51 22.98
C ASP A 479 16.95 6.28 24.26
N VAL A 480 15.63 6.18 24.12
CA VAL A 480 14.67 5.95 25.21
C VAL A 480 14.00 4.58 25.08
N ARG A 481 14.51 3.73 24.19
CA ARG A 481 13.97 2.38 24.00
C ARG A 481 14.07 1.54 25.27
N GLN A 482 13.12 0.63 25.44
CA GLN A 482 13.09 -0.30 26.56
C GLN A 482 14.29 -1.28 26.50
N LYS A 483 15.16 -1.19 27.48
CA LYS A 483 16.33 -2.08 27.62
C LYS A 483 15.95 -3.45 28.17
N GLY A 484 14.76 -3.53 28.80
CA GLY A 484 14.31 -4.72 29.50
C GLY A 484 15.03 -4.98 30.82
N ARG A 485 14.66 -6.04 31.49
CA ARG A 485 15.36 -6.54 32.66
C ARG A 485 16.24 -7.73 32.30
N ASN A 486 17.38 -7.84 32.97
CA ASN A 486 18.24 -9.00 32.81
C ASN A 486 17.57 -10.26 33.38
N ILE A 487 17.74 -11.38 32.70
CA ILE A 487 17.30 -12.71 33.12
C ILE A 487 18.46 -13.69 33.10
N HIS A 488 18.43 -14.66 34.03
CA HIS A 488 19.45 -15.72 34.13
C HIS A 488 19.02 -16.90 33.25
N VAL A 489 19.58 -16.95 32.06
CA VAL A 489 19.26 -17.98 31.07
C VAL A 489 20.49 -18.42 30.29
N ASN A 490 20.64 -19.72 30.08
CA ASN A 490 21.71 -20.32 29.30
C ASN A 490 21.10 -21.15 28.16
N PHE A 491 21.86 -21.29 27.06
CA PHE A 491 21.48 -22.17 25.97
C PHE A 491 21.89 -23.61 26.30
N ALA A 492 20.91 -24.50 26.34
CA ALA A 492 21.10 -25.92 26.70
C ALA A 492 21.21 -26.86 25.49
N GLY A 493 21.46 -26.34 24.31
CA GLY A 493 21.57 -27.08 23.07
C GLY A 493 22.87 -26.83 22.32
N GLU A 494 22.98 -27.41 21.15
CA GLU A 494 24.05 -27.14 20.19
C GLU A 494 23.45 -26.65 18.87
N LEU A 495 23.99 -25.53 18.36
CA LEU A 495 23.60 -25.01 17.05
C LEU A 495 24.44 -25.66 15.95
N TYR A 496 23.78 -26.06 14.88
CA TYR A 496 24.48 -26.40 13.66
C TYR A 496 25.30 -25.22 13.11
N PRO A 497 26.36 -25.45 12.33
CA PRO A 497 27.26 -24.38 11.86
C PRO A 497 26.57 -23.22 11.20
N GLU A 498 25.56 -23.49 10.35
CA GLU A 498 24.82 -22.40 9.67
C GLU A 498 23.84 -21.66 10.58
N GLN A 499 23.29 -22.33 11.60
CA GLN A 499 22.48 -21.69 12.63
C GLN A 499 23.34 -20.76 13.52
N ARG A 500 24.56 -21.20 13.85
CA ARG A 500 25.53 -20.40 14.60
C ARG A 500 25.91 -19.13 13.85
N LYS A 501 26.26 -19.27 12.56
CA LYS A 501 26.52 -18.11 11.67
C LYS A 501 25.34 -17.14 11.63
N ALA A 502 24.11 -17.66 11.49
CA ALA A 502 22.91 -16.87 11.49
C ALA A 502 22.74 -16.10 12.80
N ALA A 503 22.91 -16.78 13.94
CA ALA A 503 22.78 -16.16 15.25
C ALA A 503 23.85 -15.08 15.49
N GLU A 504 25.12 -15.37 15.17
CA GLU A 504 26.23 -14.41 15.27
C GLU A 504 25.99 -13.17 14.42
N GLN A 505 25.51 -13.34 13.19
CA GLN A 505 25.17 -12.23 12.31
C GLN A 505 24.00 -11.40 12.87
N MET A 506 22.94 -12.02 13.38
CA MET A 506 21.82 -11.32 13.99
C MET A 506 22.25 -10.53 15.24
N LEU A 507 23.16 -11.05 16.04
CA LEU A 507 23.66 -10.41 17.27
C LEU A 507 24.46 -9.13 17.02
N GLN A 508 24.98 -8.91 15.80
CA GLN A 508 25.69 -7.68 15.44
C GLN A 508 24.76 -6.47 15.34
N TYR A 509 23.45 -6.70 15.21
CA TYR A 509 22.45 -5.67 15.01
C TYR A 509 21.41 -5.64 16.13
N GLU A 510 20.79 -4.49 16.33
CA GLU A 510 19.69 -4.33 17.29
C GLU A 510 18.34 -4.78 16.70
N ASN A 511 18.20 -4.74 15.39
CA ASN A 511 16.97 -5.11 14.69
C ASN A 511 17.28 -5.69 13.31
N GLY A 512 16.37 -6.52 12.81
CA GLY A 512 16.48 -7.12 11.48
C GLY A 512 15.77 -8.45 11.37
N ILE A 513 15.87 -9.06 10.20
CA ILE A 513 15.13 -10.27 9.85
C ILE A 513 16.10 -11.41 9.53
N LEU A 514 15.83 -12.57 10.13
CA LEU A 514 16.40 -13.85 9.73
C LEU A 514 15.48 -14.47 8.66
N HIS A 515 15.94 -14.49 7.42
CA HIS A 515 15.30 -15.25 6.36
C HIS A 515 15.92 -16.64 6.26
N ALA A 516 15.22 -17.64 6.75
CA ALA A 516 15.72 -19.01 6.72
C ALA A 516 14.62 -20.00 6.29
N ALA A 517 15.00 -20.91 5.40
CA ALA A 517 14.12 -21.92 4.85
C ALA A 517 13.38 -22.73 5.94
N THR A 518 12.25 -23.30 5.58
CA THR A 518 11.50 -24.21 6.47
C THR A 518 12.42 -25.34 6.97
N ALA A 519 12.26 -25.71 8.23
CA ALA A 519 13.09 -26.71 8.91
C ALA A 519 14.61 -26.34 9.00
N PHE A 520 14.95 -25.05 8.99
CA PHE A 520 16.28 -24.55 9.35
C PHE A 520 16.54 -24.60 10.87
N GLY A 521 15.49 -24.62 11.68
CA GLY A 521 15.58 -24.49 13.14
C GLY A 521 15.58 -23.04 13.60
N LYS A 522 14.73 -22.19 13.01
CA LYS A 522 14.57 -20.77 13.40
C LYS A 522 14.33 -20.59 14.89
N THR A 523 13.53 -21.49 15.51
CA THR A 523 13.25 -21.48 16.95
C THR A 523 14.49 -21.70 17.80
N ALA A 524 15.38 -22.63 17.40
CA ALA A 524 16.66 -22.84 18.09
C ALA A 524 17.58 -21.62 18.02
N VAL A 525 17.63 -20.95 16.85
CA VAL A 525 18.33 -19.67 16.70
C VAL A 525 17.71 -18.60 17.60
N GLY A 526 16.37 -18.52 17.65
CA GLY A 526 15.65 -17.60 18.52
C GLY A 526 15.96 -17.85 20.01
N ALA A 527 15.97 -19.10 20.46
CA ALA A 527 16.36 -19.49 21.81
C ALA A 527 17.84 -19.08 22.12
N TYR A 528 18.74 -19.29 21.16
CA TYR A 528 20.10 -18.81 21.29
C TYR A 528 20.23 -17.29 21.42
N LEU A 529 19.47 -16.53 20.63
CA LEU A 529 19.44 -15.06 20.74
C LEU A 529 18.94 -14.60 22.11
N ILE A 530 17.95 -15.29 22.70
CA ILE A 530 17.46 -15.01 24.06
C ILE A 530 18.59 -15.24 25.08
N SER A 531 19.25 -16.39 25.02
CA SER A 531 20.33 -16.72 25.93
C SER A 531 21.57 -15.83 25.79
N ALA A 532 21.85 -15.35 24.59
CA ALA A 532 22.95 -14.44 24.30
C ALA A 532 22.66 -13.00 24.76
N ARG A 533 21.42 -12.51 24.62
CA ARG A 533 21.02 -11.17 25.08
C ARG A 533 20.77 -11.14 26.60
N LYS A 534 20.31 -12.24 27.19
CA LYS A 534 19.98 -12.35 28.62
C LYS A 534 19.02 -11.28 29.14
N ILE A 535 18.00 -10.99 28.33
CA ILE A 535 17.02 -9.93 28.59
C ILE A 535 15.62 -10.53 28.46
N ASN A 536 14.69 -10.06 29.30
CA ASN A 536 13.30 -10.49 29.26
C ASN A 536 12.73 -10.36 27.83
N THR A 537 12.05 -11.43 27.40
CA THR A 537 11.74 -11.62 25.98
C THR A 537 10.27 -11.86 25.74
N LEU A 538 9.73 -11.20 24.72
CA LEU A 538 8.41 -11.46 24.15
C LEU A 538 8.56 -12.14 22.80
N VAL A 539 7.94 -13.31 22.63
CA VAL A 539 7.85 -14.02 21.36
C VAL A 539 6.44 -13.85 20.80
N LEU A 540 6.32 -13.19 19.67
CA LEU A 540 5.07 -12.94 19.00
C LEU A 540 4.80 -13.98 17.92
N VAL A 541 3.63 -14.60 17.97
CA VAL A 541 3.20 -15.65 17.04
C VAL A 541 1.78 -15.39 16.55
N HIS A 542 1.42 -15.93 15.38
CA HIS A 542 0.10 -15.68 14.79
C HIS A 542 -0.91 -16.82 15.04
N ASN A 543 -0.47 -18.01 15.44
CA ASN A 543 -1.38 -19.11 15.76
C ASN A 543 -0.92 -19.96 16.96
N LYS A 544 -1.86 -20.73 17.52
CA LYS A 544 -1.66 -21.53 18.73
C LYS A 544 -0.71 -22.69 18.53
N GLU A 545 -0.64 -23.28 17.35
CA GLU A 545 0.23 -24.42 17.06
C GLU A 545 1.69 -23.99 17.08
N ILE A 546 2.01 -22.86 16.45
CA ILE A 546 3.34 -22.25 16.52
C ILE A 546 3.70 -21.86 17.96
N MET A 547 2.72 -21.33 18.72
CA MET A 547 2.93 -20.98 20.12
C MET A 547 3.35 -22.21 20.94
N ASN A 548 2.64 -23.33 20.80
CA ASN A 548 2.98 -24.56 21.51
C ASN A 548 4.38 -25.10 21.13
N ASN A 549 4.69 -25.09 19.84
CA ASN A 549 6.02 -25.48 19.36
C ASN A 549 7.13 -24.59 19.96
N TRP A 550 6.90 -23.28 20.05
CA TRP A 550 7.84 -22.36 20.69
C TRP A 550 8.04 -22.70 22.18
N VAL A 551 6.96 -22.95 22.91
CA VAL A 551 7.05 -23.29 24.33
C VAL A 551 7.85 -24.60 24.53
N GLU A 552 7.56 -25.64 23.74
CA GLU A 552 8.27 -26.90 23.78
C GLU A 552 9.76 -26.72 23.45
N ASP A 553 10.07 -25.99 22.38
CA ASP A 553 11.44 -25.74 21.95
C ASP A 553 12.21 -24.87 22.97
N LEU A 554 11.58 -23.85 23.56
CA LEU A 554 12.21 -23.03 24.59
C LEU A 554 12.51 -23.82 25.85
N GLN A 555 11.60 -24.72 26.27
CA GLN A 555 11.85 -25.64 27.38
C GLN A 555 13.02 -26.64 27.13
N LYS A 556 13.17 -27.01 25.84
CA LYS A 556 14.26 -27.91 25.43
C LYS A 556 15.62 -27.21 25.31
N PHE A 557 15.63 -25.96 24.79
CA PHE A 557 16.88 -25.29 24.44
C PHE A 557 17.36 -24.27 25.48
N LEU A 558 16.54 -23.93 26.48
CA LEU A 558 16.92 -22.97 27.50
C LEU A 558 16.91 -23.57 28.89
N ASP A 559 18.00 -23.32 29.60
CA ASP A 559 18.08 -23.49 31.04
C ASP A 559 17.86 -22.13 31.71
N ILE A 560 16.68 -21.96 32.33
CA ILE A 560 16.22 -20.70 32.90
C ILE A 560 16.33 -20.77 34.41
N ASN A 561 17.32 -20.07 34.98
CA ASN A 561 17.54 -20.01 36.39
C ASN A 561 16.86 -18.77 37.02
N GLU A 562 15.53 -18.72 36.89
CA GLU A 562 14.63 -17.69 37.42
C GLU A 562 13.50 -18.37 38.21
N GLU A 563 13.03 -17.72 39.26
CA GLU A 563 11.84 -18.18 39.96
C GLU A 563 10.54 -17.72 39.20
N PRO A 564 9.56 -18.62 39.06
CA PRO A 564 8.28 -18.23 38.48
C PRO A 564 7.63 -17.11 39.31
N PRO A 565 7.18 -16.01 38.73
CA PRO A 565 6.68 -14.86 39.45
C PRO A 565 5.34 -15.13 40.14
N GLU A 566 5.08 -14.39 41.21
CA GLU A 566 3.78 -14.35 41.85
C GLU A 566 2.79 -13.51 41.04
N TYR A 567 1.51 -13.87 41.13
CA TYR A 567 0.41 -13.11 40.55
C TYR A 567 -0.80 -13.11 41.49
N THR A 568 -1.58 -12.03 41.44
CA THR A 568 -2.82 -11.89 42.20
C THR A 568 -3.98 -12.37 41.34
N THR A 569 -4.73 -13.35 41.85
CA THR A 569 -5.93 -13.83 41.16
C THR A 569 -7.05 -12.75 41.21
N PRO A 570 -8.08 -12.79 40.36
CA PRO A 570 -9.23 -11.88 40.44
C PRO A 570 -9.98 -11.86 41.80
N LYS A 571 -9.77 -12.91 42.60
CA LYS A 571 -10.31 -13.04 43.96
C LYS A 571 -9.34 -12.54 45.05
N GLY A 572 -8.27 -11.81 44.69
CA GLY A 572 -7.32 -11.23 45.63
C GLY A 572 -6.31 -12.22 46.24
N ARG A 573 -6.23 -13.49 45.79
CA ARG A 573 -5.28 -14.47 46.34
C ARG A 573 -3.98 -14.39 45.54
N VAL A 574 -2.84 -14.30 46.22
CA VAL A 574 -1.51 -14.41 45.66
C VAL A 574 -1.20 -15.88 45.35
N LYS A 575 -0.75 -16.17 44.15
CA LYS A 575 -0.30 -17.49 43.70
C LYS A 575 0.98 -17.34 42.87
N GLN A 576 1.84 -18.34 42.91
CA GLN A 576 3.02 -18.42 42.05
C GLN A 576 2.65 -19.02 40.68
N ARG A 577 3.23 -18.48 39.59
CA ARG A 577 3.14 -19.08 38.27
C ARG A 577 3.79 -20.48 38.28
N LYS A 578 3.34 -21.38 37.41
CA LYS A 578 3.85 -22.75 37.32
C LYS A 578 5.13 -22.89 36.49
N SER A 579 5.44 -21.88 35.68
CA SER A 579 6.55 -21.88 34.74
C SER A 579 7.13 -20.48 34.62
N THR A 580 8.42 -20.40 34.27
CA THR A 580 9.12 -19.17 33.88
C THR A 580 8.82 -18.75 32.45
N ILE A 581 8.26 -19.65 31.62
CA ILE A 581 7.77 -19.39 30.28
C ILE A 581 6.24 -19.21 30.34
N GLY A 582 5.77 -18.01 30.02
CA GLY A 582 4.35 -17.70 30.01
C GLY A 582 3.72 -17.77 28.62
N THR A 583 2.39 -17.80 28.60
CA THR A 583 1.64 -17.78 27.33
C THR A 583 0.40 -16.91 27.42
N ARG A 584 0.00 -16.27 26.27
CA ARG A 584 -1.27 -15.54 26.21
C ARG A 584 -1.96 -15.77 24.86
N TYR A 585 -3.22 -16.23 24.93
CA TYR A 585 -4.07 -16.50 23.77
C TYR A 585 -5.55 -16.65 24.15
N ALA A 586 -6.49 -16.17 23.36
CA ALA A 586 -7.92 -16.44 23.46
C ALA A 586 -8.48 -16.35 24.91
N GLY A 587 -8.12 -15.31 25.65
CA GLY A 587 -8.55 -15.09 27.04
C GLY A 587 -7.74 -15.85 28.09
N HIS A 588 -6.83 -16.74 27.71
CA HIS A 588 -5.86 -17.33 28.60
C HIS A 588 -4.66 -16.40 28.78
N ASP A 589 -4.25 -16.15 30.00
CA ASP A 589 -3.08 -15.34 30.37
C ASP A 589 -2.28 -16.00 31.49
N SER A 590 -1.08 -16.43 31.16
CA SER A 590 -0.10 -16.94 32.13
C SER A 590 1.25 -16.20 32.01
N MET A 591 1.26 -14.97 31.47
CA MET A 591 2.48 -14.19 31.28
C MET A 591 3.29 -14.07 32.58
N THR A 592 4.59 -14.11 32.42
CA THR A 592 5.58 -14.10 33.51
C THR A 592 6.43 -12.83 33.51
N GLY A 593 6.54 -12.13 32.40
CA GLY A 593 7.45 -11.01 32.22
C GLY A 593 8.93 -11.46 32.12
N ILE A 594 9.21 -12.78 32.06
CA ILE A 594 10.52 -13.37 31.85
C ILE A 594 10.72 -13.74 30.40
N ILE A 595 10.04 -14.80 29.95
CA ILE A 595 9.96 -15.21 28.56
C ILE A 595 8.50 -15.55 28.28
N ASP A 596 7.87 -14.82 27.41
CA ASP A 596 6.44 -14.98 27.14
C ASP A 596 6.18 -15.20 25.66
N VAL A 597 5.40 -16.21 25.31
CA VAL A 597 4.98 -16.54 23.96
C VAL A 597 3.51 -16.13 23.79
N VAL A 598 3.27 -15.14 22.93
CA VAL A 598 1.96 -14.46 22.88
C VAL A 598 1.41 -14.46 21.46
N MET A 599 0.14 -14.82 21.33
CA MET A 599 -0.58 -14.63 20.06
C MET A 599 -0.85 -13.16 19.81
N ILE A 600 -0.43 -12.64 18.66
CA ILE A 600 -0.62 -11.24 18.26
C ILE A 600 -2.08 -10.81 18.40
N SER A 601 -3.04 -11.65 17.99
CA SER A 601 -4.48 -11.37 18.10
C SER A 601 -5.01 -11.23 19.53
N SER A 602 -4.26 -11.63 20.55
CA SER A 602 -4.63 -11.50 21.96
C SER A 602 -4.17 -10.20 22.61
N LEU A 603 -3.39 -9.39 21.88
CA LEU A 603 -2.86 -8.11 22.35
C LEU A 603 -3.74 -6.90 22.05
N GLY A 604 -4.86 -7.10 21.38
CA GLY A 604 -5.83 -6.03 21.11
C GLY A 604 -6.14 -5.82 19.63
N LYS A 605 -6.78 -4.71 19.36
CA LYS A 605 -7.11 -4.26 17.98
C LYS A 605 -6.46 -2.90 17.71
N PRO A 606 -6.34 -2.48 16.45
CA PRO A 606 -5.88 -1.13 16.13
C PRO A 606 -6.62 -0.07 16.96
N GLY A 607 -5.86 0.85 17.54
CA GLY A 607 -6.37 1.88 18.45
C GLY A 607 -6.50 1.48 19.93
N ASN A 608 -6.37 0.18 20.27
CA ASN A 608 -6.39 -0.31 21.66
C ASN A 608 -5.51 -1.54 21.82
N ILE A 609 -4.19 -1.32 21.73
CA ILE A 609 -3.19 -2.37 21.94
C ILE A 609 -2.75 -2.39 23.40
N ASP A 610 -2.61 -3.59 23.97
CA ASP A 610 -2.15 -3.78 25.32
C ASP A 610 -0.71 -3.26 25.51
N THR A 611 -0.52 -2.40 26.49
CA THR A 611 0.77 -1.75 26.77
C THR A 611 1.87 -2.72 27.22
N VAL A 612 1.51 -3.94 27.59
CA VAL A 612 2.45 -4.99 28.01
C VAL A 612 3.55 -5.26 26.97
N VAL A 613 3.28 -5.00 25.69
CA VAL A 613 4.28 -5.14 24.61
C VAL A 613 5.47 -4.19 24.76
N ARG A 614 5.34 -3.15 25.58
CA ARG A 614 6.37 -2.14 25.85
C ARG A 614 7.35 -2.55 26.96
N ASP A 615 7.07 -3.63 27.72
CA ASP A 615 7.83 -3.98 28.94
C ASP A 615 9.05 -4.87 28.67
N TYR A 616 9.21 -5.35 27.45
CA TYR A 616 10.28 -6.28 27.07
C TYR A 616 11.42 -5.56 26.37
N GLY A 617 12.65 -6.03 26.65
CA GLY A 617 13.86 -5.52 26.01
C GLY A 617 14.22 -6.24 24.71
N LEU A 618 13.72 -7.48 24.54
CA LEU A 618 13.86 -8.28 23.35
C LEU A 618 12.49 -8.76 22.85
N VAL A 619 12.22 -8.56 21.57
CA VAL A 619 11.02 -9.08 20.90
C VAL A 619 11.43 -9.93 19.70
N LEU A 620 10.97 -11.17 19.68
CA LEU A 620 11.09 -12.07 18.54
C LEU A 620 9.72 -12.19 17.85
N ILE A 621 9.70 -12.07 16.55
CA ILE A 621 8.44 -12.14 15.76
C ILE A 621 8.55 -13.30 14.79
N ASP A 622 7.88 -14.40 15.09
CA ASP A 622 7.88 -15.56 14.19
C ASP A 622 6.89 -15.37 13.05
N GLU A 623 7.27 -15.90 11.89
CA GLU A 623 6.62 -15.69 10.60
C GLU A 623 6.24 -14.21 10.37
N CYS A 624 7.23 -13.35 10.53
CA CYS A 624 7.07 -11.88 10.52
C CYS A 624 6.49 -11.32 9.22
N HIS A 625 6.36 -12.14 8.17
CA HIS A 625 5.65 -11.73 6.94
C HIS A 625 4.15 -11.45 7.20
N HIS A 626 3.57 -11.92 8.32
CA HIS A 626 2.23 -11.55 8.75
C HIS A 626 2.12 -10.15 9.35
N CYS A 627 3.24 -9.49 9.68
CA CYS A 627 3.25 -8.15 10.31
C CYS A 627 2.73 -7.03 9.40
N ALA A 628 2.51 -7.28 8.11
CA ALA A 628 1.88 -6.30 7.23
C ALA A 628 0.35 -6.19 7.39
N SER A 629 -0.31 -7.11 8.15
CA SER A 629 -1.73 -7.00 8.45
C SER A 629 -1.99 -5.92 9.49
N ASP A 630 -3.16 -5.24 9.43
CA ASP A 630 -3.47 -4.07 10.25
C ASP A 630 -3.32 -4.32 11.77
N THR A 631 -3.81 -5.46 12.25
CA THR A 631 -3.69 -5.81 13.68
C THR A 631 -2.24 -6.06 14.09
N ALA A 632 -1.49 -6.79 13.29
CA ALA A 632 -0.09 -7.09 13.61
C ALA A 632 0.79 -5.84 13.46
N GLU A 633 0.53 -5.00 12.46
CA GLU A 633 1.17 -3.70 12.31
C GLU A 633 0.98 -2.83 13.55
N ALA A 634 -0.27 -2.73 14.04
CA ALA A 634 -0.58 -1.94 15.23
C ALA A 634 0.20 -2.43 16.46
N VAL A 635 0.30 -3.75 16.66
CA VAL A 635 1.10 -4.33 17.76
C VAL A 635 2.60 -4.02 17.58
N VAL A 636 3.15 -4.19 16.37
CA VAL A 636 4.58 -3.94 16.10
C VAL A 636 4.95 -2.48 16.29
N LYS A 637 4.06 -1.55 15.96
CA LYS A 637 4.24 -0.11 16.21
C LYS A 637 4.32 0.24 17.69
N GLU A 638 3.70 -0.53 18.57
CA GLU A 638 3.75 -0.30 20.02
C GLU A 638 4.99 -0.86 20.71
N ILE A 639 5.76 -1.70 20.03
CA ILE A 639 6.98 -2.30 20.60
C ILE A 639 8.03 -1.20 20.81
N SER A 640 8.46 -0.99 22.06
CA SER A 640 9.55 -0.08 22.41
C SER A 640 10.87 -0.79 22.72
N ALA A 641 10.92 -2.11 22.59
CA ALA A 641 12.10 -2.92 22.84
C ALA A 641 13.32 -2.46 22.04
N ARG A 642 14.50 -2.52 22.69
CA ARG A 642 15.77 -2.23 22.03
C ARG A 642 16.09 -3.23 20.94
N TYR A 643 15.82 -4.51 21.18
CA TYR A 643 16.12 -5.59 20.24
C TYR A 643 14.83 -6.15 19.66
N VAL A 644 14.71 -6.12 18.32
CA VAL A 644 13.55 -6.64 17.61
C VAL A 644 14.01 -7.47 16.41
N TYR A 645 13.75 -8.77 16.45
CA TYR A 645 14.13 -9.68 15.38
C TYR A 645 12.90 -10.38 14.77
N GLY A 646 12.80 -10.32 13.46
CA GLY A 646 11.82 -11.08 12.68
C GLY A 646 12.43 -12.40 12.20
N LEU A 647 11.65 -13.47 12.24
CA LEU A 647 12.00 -14.78 11.70
C LEU A 647 10.99 -15.14 10.61
N THR A 648 11.45 -15.57 9.45
CA THR A 648 10.53 -16.00 8.37
C THR A 648 11.21 -16.92 7.37
N ALA A 649 10.44 -17.83 6.79
CA ALA A 649 10.88 -18.63 5.64
C ALA A 649 10.59 -17.92 4.31
N THR A 650 9.60 -17.06 4.26
CA THR A 650 9.09 -16.39 3.05
C THR A 650 8.93 -14.90 3.30
N PRO A 651 9.98 -14.08 3.11
CA PRO A 651 9.90 -12.65 3.34
C PRO A 651 9.02 -11.94 2.29
N LYS A 652 8.88 -12.51 1.09
CA LYS A 652 8.01 -11.99 0.03
C LYS A 652 6.55 -12.33 0.31
N ARG A 653 5.66 -11.41 -0.05
CA ARG A 653 4.21 -11.55 0.11
C ARG A 653 3.50 -11.54 -1.25
N ASP A 654 2.35 -12.21 -1.32
CA ASP A 654 1.51 -12.23 -2.53
C ASP A 654 0.90 -10.85 -2.85
N ASP A 655 0.69 -10.03 -1.83
CA ASP A 655 0.15 -8.69 -1.94
C ASP A 655 1.21 -7.58 -2.14
N GLY A 656 2.51 -7.95 -2.11
CA GLY A 656 3.63 -7.01 -2.30
C GLY A 656 3.82 -6.01 -1.16
N GLN A 657 3.30 -6.29 0.04
CA GLN A 657 3.40 -5.43 1.22
C GLN A 657 4.67 -5.68 2.07
N GLU A 658 5.63 -6.45 1.56
CA GLU A 658 6.89 -6.73 2.25
C GLU A 658 7.70 -5.47 2.62
N PRO A 659 7.70 -4.34 1.87
CA PRO A 659 8.42 -3.15 2.29
C PRO A 659 7.99 -2.63 3.66
N LYS A 660 6.71 -2.77 4.02
CA LYS A 660 6.19 -2.42 5.34
C LYS A 660 6.90 -3.19 6.46
N ILE A 661 7.14 -4.49 6.25
CA ILE A 661 7.80 -5.37 7.22
C ILE A 661 9.24 -4.93 7.43
N PHE A 662 9.98 -4.67 6.34
CA PHE A 662 11.37 -4.20 6.41
C PHE A 662 11.50 -2.83 7.07
N MET A 663 10.55 -1.93 6.84
CA MET A 663 10.53 -0.63 7.50
C MET A 663 10.26 -0.78 9.00
N GLN A 664 9.38 -1.67 9.43
CA GLN A 664 9.01 -1.83 10.83
C GLN A 664 10.01 -2.64 11.66
N ILE A 665 10.55 -3.73 11.09
CA ILE A 665 11.44 -4.63 11.82
C ILE A 665 12.90 -4.34 11.49
N GLY A 666 13.22 -4.15 10.20
CA GLY A 666 14.58 -3.94 9.73
C GLY A 666 14.90 -4.80 8.51
N PRO A 667 16.09 -4.63 7.90
CA PRO A 667 16.51 -5.40 6.74
C PRO A 667 16.80 -6.87 7.09
N ILE A 668 16.91 -7.70 6.04
CA ILE A 668 17.34 -9.10 6.20
C ILE A 668 18.84 -9.09 6.55
N ARG A 669 19.17 -9.62 7.74
CA ARG A 669 20.55 -9.70 8.25
C ARG A 669 21.25 -10.98 7.86
N TYR A 670 20.50 -12.06 7.73
CA TYR A 670 21.02 -13.35 7.30
C TYR A 670 20.00 -14.04 6.41
N ARG A 671 20.51 -14.67 5.34
CA ARG A 671 19.68 -15.41 4.39
C ARG A 671 20.21 -16.83 4.23
N PHE A 672 19.32 -17.79 4.43
CA PHE A 672 19.55 -19.20 4.16
C PHE A 672 18.38 -19.76 3.37
N SER A 673 18.54 -19.84 2.07
CA SER A 673 17.45 -20.25 1.15
C SER A 673 17.20 -21.76 1.18
N ALA A 674 16.06 -22.21 0.63
CA ALA A 674 15.79 -23.62 0.40
C ALA A 674 16.87 -24.28 -0.49
N LYS A 675 17.44 -23.52 -1.45
CA LYS A 675 18.55 -23.99 -2.32
C LYS A 675 19.83 -24.26 -1.52
N ASP A 676 20.13 -23.41 -0.55
CA ASP A 676 21.32 -23.57 0.32
C ASP A 676 21.16 -24.80 1.20
N LYS A 677 19.95 -25.02 1.73
CA LYS A 677 19.62 -26.22 2.51
C LYS A 677 19.79 -27.51 1.71
N VAL A 678 19.28 -27.53 0.49
CA VAL A 678 19.41 -28.70 -0.41
C VAL A 678 20.87 -29.02 -0.69
N LYS A 679 21.69 -27.99 -0.99
CA LYS A 679 23.14 -28.16 -1.20
C LYS A 679 23.85 -28.73 0.02
N LEU A 680 23.45 -28.26 1.22
CA LEU A 680 24.06 -28.72 2.48
C LEU A 680 23.68 -30.16 2.79
N GLN A 681 22.41 -30.57 2.54
CA GLN A 681 21.91 -31.92 2.86
C GLN A 681 22.30 -32.96 1.80
N GLY A 682 22.80 -32.54 0.61
CA GLY A 682 23.13 -33.49 -0.49
C GLY A 682 21.93 -34.26 -1.03
N ILE A 683 20.70 -33.73 -0.82
CA ILE A 683 19.46 -34.41 -1.19
C ILE A 683 19.10 -34.05 -2.64
N GLU A 684 18.86 -35.06 -3.45
CA GLU A 684 18.36 -34.88 -4.80
C GLU A 684 16.84 -34.68 -4.79
N HIS A 685 16.39 -33.68 -5.53
CA HIS A 685 14.97 -33.39 -5.75
C HIS A 685 14.59 -33.74 -7.18
N TYR A 686 13.56 -34.57 -7.29
CA TYR A 686 13.00 -34.94 -8.58
C TYR A 686 11.62 -34.29 -8.72
N VAL A 687 11.39 -33.64 -9.84
CA VAL A 687 10.08 -33.06 -10.21
C VAL A 687 9.57 -33.83 -11.44
N TYR A 688 8.44 -34.46 -11.29
CA TYR A 688 7.79 -35.22 -12.36
C TYR A 688 6.58 -34.48 -12.89
N PRO A 689 6.70 -33.69 -13.98
CA PRO A 689 5.55 -33.01 -14.55
C PRO A 689 4.61 -34.04 -15.20
N ARG A 690 3.34 -34.03 -14.78
CA ARG A 690 2.28 -34.87 -15.34
C ARG A 690 1.41 -34.02 -16.26
N PHE A 691 1.29 -34.42 -17.52
CA PHE A 691 0.49 -33.74 -18.53
C PHE A 691 -0.89 -34.41 -18.62
N THR A 692 -1.92 -33.58 -18.46
CA THR A 692 -3.31 -34.01 -18.57
C THR A 692 -4.02 -33.19 -19.64
N ARG A 693 -4.94 -33.80 -20.37
CA ARG A 693 -5.73 -33.17 -21.42
C ARG A 693 -7.09 -32.78 -20.86
N LEU A 694 -7.36 -31.46 -20.81
CA LEU A 694 -8.69 -30.93 -20.54
C LEU A 694 -9.29 -30.40 -21.83
N ILE A 695 -10.49 -30.83 -22.16
CA ILE A 695 -11.20 -30.45 -23.39
C ILE A 695 -12.31 -29.49 -22.97
N ASN A 696 -12.30 -28.30 -23.54
CA ASN A 696 -13.40 -27.34 -23.38
C ASN A 696 -14.51 -27.74 -24.41
N THR A 697 -15.54 -28.37 -23.90
CA THR A 697 -16.69 -28.80 -24.73
C THR A 697 -17.76 -27.72 -24.84
N THR A 698 -17.64 -26.60 -24.11
CA THR A 698 -18.69 -25.57 -24.04
C THR A 698 -18.61 -24.55 -25.18
N GLY A 699 -17.50 -24.52 -25.92
CA GLY A 699 -17.25 -23.51 -26.97
C GLY A 699 -17.15 -22.05 -26.50
N GLN A 700 -17.22 -21.80 -25.17
CA GLN A 700 -17.05 -20.48 -24.54
C GLN A 700 -15.71 -20.42 -23.82
N ASP A 701 -15.12 -19.25 -23.72
CA ASP A 701 -13.91 -19.03 -22.92
C ASP A 701 -14.17 -19.31 -21.43
N TRP A 702 -13.40 -20.22 -20.85
CA TRP A 702 -13.51 -20.55 -19.43
C TRP A 702 -13.05 -19.38 -18.56
N LYS A 703 -13.85 -19.04 -17.59
CA LYS A 703 -13.39 -18.25 -16.45
C LYS A 703 -12.57 -19.16 -15.54
N ILE A 704 -11.73 -18.55 -14.68
CA ILE A 704 -10.85 -19.27 -13.76
C ILE A 704 -11.59 -20.32 -12.90
N ASN A 705 -12.82 -20.02 -12.49
CA ASN A 705 -13.65 -20.93 -11.70
C ASN A 705 -14.13 -22.14 -12.51
N ASP A 706 -14.43 -21.94 -13.79
CA ASP A 706 -14.85 -23.02 -14.70
C ASP A 706 -13.66 -23.95 -14.98
N ALA A 707 -12.47 -23.37 -15.19
CA ALA A 707 -11.24 -24.16 -15.34
C ALA A 707 -10.93 -24.98 -14.08
N TYR A 708 -11.08 -24.40 -12.89
CA TYR A 708 -10.91 -25.15 -11.64
C TYR A 708 -11.98 -26.24 -11.46
N ALA A 709 -13.22 -25.99 -11.85
CA ALA A 709 -14.27 -27.02 -11.81
C ALA A 709 -13.94 -28.19 -12.74
N ALA A 710 -13.50 -27.89 -13.96
CA ALA A 710 -13.08 -28.90 -14.94
C ALA A 710 -11.88 -29.74 -14.46
N VAL A 711 -10.88 -29.09 -13.84
CA VAL A 711 -9.70 -29.77 -13.25
C VAL A 711 -10.13 -30.78 -12.17
N ARG A 712 -11.06 -30.40 -11.29
CA ARG A 712 -11.53 -31.24 -10.17
C ARG A 712 -12.37 -32.44 -10.63
N SER A 713 -13.23 -32.20 -11.63
CA SER A 713 -14.16 -33.23 -12.13
C SER A 713 -13.56 -34.16 -13.20
N CYS A 714 -12.36 -33.91 -13.67
CA CYS A 714 -11.72 -34.72 -14.71
C CYS A 714 -11.31 -36.06 -14.15
N GLU A 715 -12.12 -37.11 -14.45
CA GLU A 715 -11.93 -38.46 -13.98
C GLU A 715 -10.59 -39.07 -14.43
N MET A 716 -10.21 -38.85 -15.68
CA MET A 716 -8.94 -39.32 -16.24
C MET A 716 -7.74 -38.76 -15.46
N ARG A 717 -7.80 -37.50 -15.13
CA ARG A 717 -6.77 -36.84 -14.33
C ARG A 717 -6.73 -37.39 -12.90
N ASN A 718 -7.88 -37.59 -12.28
CA ASN A 718 -7.95 -38.13 -10.93
C ASN A 718 -7.43 -39.60 -10.91
N LYS A 719 -7.75 -40.44 -11.88
CA LYS A 719 -7.17 -41.79 -12.05
C LYS A 719 -5.65 -41.76 -12.19
N GLN A 720 -5.09 -40.80 -12.94
CA GLN A 720 -3.63 -40.61 -13.04
C GLN A 720 -3.00 -40.27 -11.69
N ILE A 721 -3.62 -39.39 -10.90
CA ILE A 721 -3.15 -39.08 -9.54
C ILE A 721 -3.12 -40.31 -8.67
N ILE A 722 -4.17 -41.15 -8.73
CA ILE A 722 -4.24 -42.38 -7.95
C ILE A 722 -3.14 -43.37 -8.38
N SER A 723 -2.95 -43.57 -9.69
CA SER A 723 -1.86 -44.41 -10.20
C SER A 723 -0.48 -43.95 -9.74
N ASP A 724 -0.25 -42.63 -9.70
CA ASP A 724 1.00 -42.06 -9.19
C ASP A 724 1.15 -42.30 -7.66
N VAL A 725 0.04 -42.25 -6.89
CA VAL A 725 0.03 -42.59 -5.45
C VAL A 725 0.41 -44.07 -5.25
N GLU A 726 -0.23 -44.98 -6.00
CA GLU A 726 0.05 -46.43 -5.93
C GLU A 726 1.52 -46.75 -6.24
N GLU A 727 2.06 -46.09 -7.27
CA GLU A 727 3.48 -46.28 -7.64
C GLU A 727 4.42 -45.76 -6.52
N CYS A 728 4.11 -44.67 -5.88
CA CYS A 728 4.86 -44.18 -4.72
C CYS A 728 4.82 -45.15 -3.54
N LEU A 729 3.65 -45.73 -3.27
CA LEU A 729 3.48 -46.71 -2.18
C LEU A 729 4.26 -48.01 -2.47
N LYS A 730 4.28 -48.51 -3.71
CA LYS A 730 5.09 -49.66 -4.14
C LYS A 730 6.59 -49.42 -3.92
N GLN A 731 7.03 -48.15 -4.00
CA GLN A 731 8.40 -47.75 -3.75
C GLN A 731 8.69 -47.52 -2.25
N GLY A 732 7.75 -47.81 -1.36
CA GLY A 732 7.87 -47.59 0.09
C GLY A 732 7.83 -46.12 0.50
N ARG A 733 7.30 -45.22 -0.32
CA ARG A 733 7.19 -43.79 -0.07
C ARG A 733 5.93 -43.40 0.69
N THR A 734 5.97 -42.23 1.31
CA THR A 734 4.83 -41.67 2.05
C THR A 734 4.32 -40.40 1.35
N PRO A 735 3.35 -40.53 0.42
CA PRO A 735 2.87 -39.44 -0.38
C PRO A 735 1.93 -38.47 0.38
N LEU A 736 2.08 -37.18 0.11
CA LEU A 736 1.19 -36.10 0.45
C LEU A 736 0.46 -35.64 -0.82
N VAL A 737 -0.86 -35.77 -0.86
CA VAL A 737 -1.71 -35.31 -1.97
C VAL A 737 -2.33 -33.97 -1.61
N LEU A 738 -1.87 -32.88 -2.24
CA LEU A 738 -2.32 -31.54 -1.96
C LEU A 738 -3.34 -31.06 -2.99
N THR A 739 -4.48 -30.56 -2.49
CA THR A 739 -5.49 -29.88 -3.30
C THR A 739 -5.89 -28.54 -2.64
N LYS A 740 -6.47 -27.64 -3.42
CA LYS A 740 -7.04 -26.37 -2.96
C LYS A 740 -8.50 -26.50 -2.50
N PHE A 741 -9.22 -27.53 -2.95
CA PHE A 741 -10.67 -27.61 -2.84
C PHE A 741 -11.12 -28.80 -1.99
N LYS A 742 -12.15 -28.55 -1.15
CA LYS A 742 -12.69 -29.56 -0.20
C LYS A 742 -13.35 -30.72 -0.94
N ASP A 743 -14.17 -30.39 -1.95
CA ASP A 743 -14.85 -31.40 -2.80
C ASP A 743 -13.85 -32.28 -3.56
N HIS A 744 -12.79 -31.72 -4.09
CA HIS A 744 -11.73 -32.48 -4.73
C HIS A 744 -10.97 -33.38 -3.75
N ALA A 745 -10.72 -32.91 -2.52
CA ALA A 745 -10.11 -33.72 -1.47
C ALA A 745 -10.99 -34.96 -1.13
N ASP A 746 -12.32 -34.81 -1.10
CA ASP A 746 -13.24 -35.88 -0.85
C ASP A 746 -13.28 -36.89 -2.02
N ILE A 747 -13.26 -36.40 -3.26
CA ILE A 747 -13.17 -37.26 -4.47
C ILE A 747 -11.89 -38.08 -4.43
N LEU A 748 -10.72 -37.45 -4.21
CA LEU A 748 -9.44 -38.14 -4.15
C LEU A 748 -9.39 -39.15 -3.00
N LEU A 749 -9.91 -38.79 -1.82
CA LEU A 749 -9.98 -39.69 -0.67
C LEU A 749 -10.75 -40.96 -1.02
N SER A 750 -11.96 -40.83 -1.60
CA SER A 750 -12.78 -41.98 -1.96
C SER A 750 -12.11 -42.95 -2.97
N MET A 751 -11.22 -42.39 -3.82
CA MET A 751 -10.45 -43.16 -4.79
C MET A 751 -9.18 -43.81 -4.22
N ILE A 752 -8.60 -43.22 -3.13
CA ILE A 752 -7.35 -43.67 -2.50
C ILE A 752 -7.62 -44.64 -1.33
N GLN A 753 -8.84 -44.66 -0.82
CA GLN A 753 -9.17 -45.28 0.47
C GLN A 753 -8.66 -46.72 0.62
N ASP A 754 -8.62 -47.51 -0.44
CA ASP A 754 -8.22 -48.94 -0.45
C ASP A 754 -6.79 -49.13 -0.97
N THR A 755 -5.99 -48.07 -1.18
CA THR A 755 -4.66 -48.17 -1.79
C THR A 755 -3.52 -48.33 -0.77
N ALA A 756 -3.76 -47.97 0.51
CA ALA A 756 -2.77 -48.02 1.58
C ALA A 756 -3.37 -48.53 2.89
N ASP A 757 -2.52 -49.01 3.80
CA ASP A 757 -2.94 -49.45 5.15
C ASP A 757 -3.58 -48.31 5.93
N HIS A 758 -3.10 -47.09 5.73
CA HIS A 758 -3.61 -45.88 6.37
C HIS A 758 -3.80 -44.74 5.41
N VAL A 759 -5.02 -44.19 5.35
CA VAL A 759 -5.34 -43.00 4.56
C VAL A 759 -5.94 -41.96 5.47
N PHE A 760 -5.32 -40.77 5.48
CA PHE A 760 -5.74 -39.65 6.30
C PHE A 760 -6.18 -38.47 5.45
N LEU A 761 -7.16 -37.69 5.97
CA LEU A 761 -7.65 -36.49 5.33
C LEU A 761 -7.61 -35.31 6.32
N LEU A 762 -6.85 -34.26 5.97
CA LEU A 762 -6.85 -32.98 6.68
C LEU A 762 -7.58 -31.92 5.85
N LYS A 763 -8.81 -31.57 6.27
CA LYS A 763 -9.64 -30.54 5.61
C LYS A 763 -10.38 -29.67 6.63
N GLY A 764 -10.89 -28.53 6.19
CA GLY A 764 -11.75 -27.64 6.99
C GLY A 764 -13.18 -28.17 7.13
N GLY A 765 -13.84 -27.72 8.21
CA GLY A 765 -15.20 -28.12 8.55
C GLY A 765 -15.26 -29.22 9.62
N ARG A 766 -14.10 -29.71 10.05
CA ARG A 766 -13.94 -30.57 11.22
C ARG A 766 -13.65 -29.75 12.45
N SER A 767 -14.04 -30.26 13.62
CA SER A 767 -13.68 -29.65 14.90
C SER A 767 -12.14 -29.74 15.11
N ARG A 768 -11.63 -28.87 15.98
CA ARG A 768 -10.20 -28.89 16.34
C ARG A 768 -9.80 -30.23 16.96
N LYS A 769 -10.69 -30.81 17.77
CA LYS A 769 -10.47 -32.09 18.44
C LYS A 769 -10.32 -33.24 17.44
N GLU A 770 -11.19 -33.30 16.44
CA GLU A 770 -11.12 -34.32 15.38
C GLU A 770 -9.82 -34.23 14.56
N ASN A 771 -9.38 -33.01 14.23
CA ASN A 771 -8.10 -32.83 13.51
C ASN A 771 -6.90 -33.26 14.37
N GLU A 772 -6.94 -33.03 15.69
CA GLU A 772 -5.88 -33.45 16.61
C GLU A 772 -5.86 -34.98 16.75
N GLU A 773 -7.02 -35.62 16.87
CA GLU A 773 -7.13 -37.07 16.87
C GLU A 773 -6.56 -37.71 15.59
N ILE A 774 -6.78 -37.09 14.44
CA ILE A 774 -6.19 -37.58 13.16
C ILE A 774 -4.67 -37.43 13.22
N ARG A 775 -4.15 -36.32 13.69
CA ARG A 775 -2.69 -36.13 13.83
C ARG A 775 -2.06 -37.11 14.80
N GLU A 776 -2.74 -37.42 15.89
CA GLU A 776 -2.29 -38.43 16.83
C GLU A 776 -2.28 -39.83 16.19
N LYS A 777 -3.32 -40.22 15.48
CA LYS A 777 -3.37 -41.45 14.70
C LYS A 777 -2.23 -41.54 13.68
N MET A 778 -1.95 -40.45 12.97
CA MET A 778 -0.84 -40.40 12.03
C MET A 778 0.52 -40.63 12.71
N ARG A 779 0.74 -40.03 13.90
CA ARG A 779 2.00 -40.22 14.66
C ARG A 779 2.22 -41.68 15.09
N ASN A 780 1.15 -42.41 15.32
CA ASN A 780 1.17 -43.79 15.83
C ASN A 780 1.21 -44.83 14.71
N VAL A 781 1.26 -44.44 13.42
CA VAL A 781 1.38 -45.37 12.30
C VAL A 781 2.75 -46.03 12.32
N PRO A 782 2.84 -47.37 12.39
CA PRO A 782 4.09 -48.13 12.34
C PRO A 782 4.90 -47.81 11.07
N ALA A 783 6.23 -47.82 11.18
CA ALA A 783 7.12 -47.50 10.07
C ALA A 783 7.00 -48.45 8.88
N ASN A 784 6.61 -49.70 9.14
CA ASN A 784 6.44 -50.74 8.13
C ASN A 784 5.07 -50.75 7.44
N GLU A 785 4.13 -49.94 7.90
CA GLU A 785 2.80 -49.83 7.28
C GLU A 785 2.74 -48.66 6.31
N SER A 786 2.05 -48.81 5.20
CA SER A 786 1.90 -47.79 4.17
C SER A 786 0.92 -46.66 4.59
N MET A 787 1.20 -45.46 4.21
CA MET A 787 0.37 -44.29 4.57
C MET A 787 0.28 -43.27 3.45
N VAL A 788 -0.93 -42.71 3.25
CA VAL A 788 -1.20 -41.56 2.38
C VAL A 788 -1.86 -40.44 3.17
N LEU A 789 -1.41 -39.22 2.95
CA LEU A 789 -2.06 -38.04 3.49
C LEU A 789 -2.69 -37.21 2.36
N VAL A 790 -3.99 -37.06 2.36
CA VAL A 790 -4.72 -36.13 1.51
C VAL A 790 -4.97 -34.83 2.32
N ALA A 791 -4.61 -33.67 1.79
CA ALA A 791 -4.79 -32.46 2.54
C ALA A 791 -5.12 -31.23 1.67
N ILE A 792 -5.80 -30.28 2.28
CA ILE A 792 -5.95 -28.94 1.73
C ILE A 792 -4.73 -28.12 2.18
N GLY A 793 -4.11 -27.38 1.26
CA GLY A 793 -2.85 -26.66 1.49
C GLY A 793 -2.81 -25.83 2.79
N GLN A 794 -3.93 -25.23 3.19
CA GLN A 794 -4.06 -24.47 4.43
C GLN A 794 -3.71 -25.28 5.71
N TYR A 795 -3.89 -26.61 5.69
CA TYR A 795 -3.63 -27.50 6.85
C TYR A 795 -2.23 -28.08 6.88
N ILE A 796 -1.49 -27.95 5.78
CA ILE A 796 -0.08 -28.36 5.64
C ILE A 796 0.86 -27.15 5.73
N GLY A 797 0.30 -25.96 5.78
CA GLY A 797 1.05 -24.70 5.86
C GLY A 797 1.84 -24.57 7.16
N GLU A 798 1.74 -23.44 7.78
CA GLU A 798 2.52 -23.10 8.97
C GLU A 798 2.16 -23.97 10.18
N GLY A 799 3.15 -24.39 10.92
CA GLY A 799 3.00 -25.23 12.13
C GLY A 799 2.91 -26.74 11.90
N PHE A 800 2.53 -27.21 10.70
CA PHE A 800 2.42 -28.66 10.44
C PHE A 800 3.76 -29.38 10.50
N ASN A 801 3.86 -30.43 11.32
CA ASN A 801 5.07 -31.22 11.54
C ASN A 801 4.81 -32.71 11.41
N TYR A 802 5.22 -33.32 10.28
CA TYR A 802 5.19 -34.76 10.08
C TYR A 802 6.40 -35.19 9.23
N PRO A 803 7.53 -35.63 9.87
CA PRO A 803 8.79 -35.86 9.17
C PRO A 803 8.79 -37.01 8.17
N ARG A 804 7.90 -37.99 8.28
CA ARG A 804 7.84 -39.20 7.41
C ARG A 804 7.50 -38.86 5.94
N LEU A 805 6.80 -37.78 5.66
CA LEU A 805 6.45 -37.39 4.30
C LEU A 805 7.70 -37.16 3.44
N ASP A 806 7.75 -37.75 2.25
CA ASP A 806 8.86 -37.73 1.30
C ASP A 806 8.46 -37.34 -0.14
N THR A 807 7.21 -37.49 -0.49
CA THR A 807 6.67 -37.23 -1.82
C THR A 807 5.49 -36.27 -1.72
N MET A 808 5.36 -35.32 -2.65
CA MET A 808 4.24 -34.37 -2.70
C MET A 808 3.64 -34.32 -4.10
N MET A 809 2.33 -34.48 -4.19
CA MET A 809 1.56 -34.34 -5.42
C MET A 809 0.76 -33.04 -5.39
N LEU A 810 1.07 -32.11 -6.29
CA LEU A 810 0.34 -30.86 -6.48
C LEU A 810 -0.82 -31.09 -7.45
N THR A 811 -1.99 -31.36 -6.91
CA THR A 811 -3.16 -31.73 -7.73
C THR A 811 -3.98 -30.52 -8.19
N THR A 812 -3.62 -29.31 -7.81
CA THR A 812 -4.25 -28.06 -8.28
C THR A 812 -3.20 -26.99 -8.49
N PRO A 813 -3.39 -26.04 -9.44
CA PRO A 813 -2.44 -24.97 -9.66
C PRO A 813 -2.24 -24.11 -8.42
N ILE A 814 -0.98 -23.76 -8.13
CA ILE A 814 -0.57 -22.87 -7.05
C ILE A 814 0.03 -21.62 -7.70
N ALA A 815 -0.55 -20.46 -7.42
CA ALA A 815 -0.14 -19.21 -8.04
C ALA A 815 1.08 -18.56 -7.34
N TRP A 816 1.28 -18.82 -6.05
CA TRP A 816 2.31 -18.17 -5.26
C TRP A 816 3.48 -19.11 -4.92
N GLN A 817 4.68 -18.70 -5.30
CA GLN A 817 5.92 -19.45 -5.07
C GLN A 817 6.15 -19.77 -3.59
N GLY A 818 5.82 -18.85 -2.67
CA GLY A 818 6.00 -19.05 -1.23
C GLY A 818 5.22 -20.27 -0.67
N ASN A 819 4.03 -20.54 -1.20
CA ASN A 819 3.28 -21.74 -0.81
C ASN A 819 4.01 -23.03 -1.24
N VAL A 820 4.57 -23.04 -2.45
CA VAL A 820 5.33 -24.19 -2.95
C VAL A 820 6.57 -24.41 -2.09
N GLU A 821 7.30 -23.35 -1.74
CA GLU A 821 8.47 -23.43 -0.84
C GLU A 821 8.10 -23.93 0.56
N GLN A 822 6.97 -23.47 1.11
CA GLN A 822 6.48 -23.94 2.40
C GLN A 822 6.10 -25.42 2.36
N TYR A 823 5.36 -25.86 1.35
CA TYR A 823 4.92 -27.25 1.23
C TYR A 823 6.09 -28.19 0.95
N SER A 824 6.97 -27.85 0.03
CA SER A 824 8.17 -28.64 -0.25
C SER A 824 9.11 -28.72 0.97
N GLY A 825 9.19 -27.63 1.73
CA GLY A 825 9.93 -27.59 2.99
C GLY A 825 9.47 -28.61 4.04
N ARG A 826 8.22 -29.13 3.93
CA ARG A 826 7.72 -30.20 4.81
C ARG A 826 8.36 -31.56 4.49
N LEU A 827 8.75 -31.76 3.23
CA LEU A 827 9.45 -32.97 2.79
C LEU A 827 10.92 -33.02 3.24
N HIS A 828 11.51 -31.84 3.59
CA HIS A 828 12.93 -31.71 3.94
C HIS A 828 13.25 -32.01 5.42
N ARG A 829 12.29 -32.52 6.15
CA ARG A 829 12.52 -32.91 7.56
C ARG A 829 13.24 -34.23 7.65
N ASP A 830 14.17 -34.32 8.60
CA ASP A 830 14.93 -35.54 8.81
C ASP A 830 14.06 -36.63 9.41
N TYR A 831 14.14 -37.81 8.82
CA TYR A 831 13.46 -39.02 9.28
C TYR A 831 14.36 -40.21 8.94
N GLU A 832 14.53 -41.14 9.88
CA GLU A 832 15.36 -42.33 9.73
C GLU A 832 14.84 -43.21 8.59
N GLY A 833 15.70 -43.58 7.66
CA GLY A 833 15.33 -44.40 6.47
C GLY A 833 14.89 -43.59 5.23
N LYS A 834 14.91 -42.25 5.30
CA LYS A 834 14.48 -41.37 4.19
C LYS A 834 15.63 -41.15 3.20
N GLY A 835 15.80 -42.06 2.23
CA GLY A 835 16.90 -42.00 1.27
C GLY A 835 16.75 -41.01 0.10
N TYR A 836 15.50 -40.67 -0.31
CA TYR A 836 15.21 -39.79 -1.45
C TYR A 836 13.99 -38.91 -1.17
N LYS A 837 13.96 -37.73 -1.75
CA LYS A 837 12.82 -36.80 -1.65
C LYS A 837 12.36 -36.43 -3.06
N GLY A 838 11.15 -36.85 -3.42
CA GLY A 838 10.57 -36.58 -4.75
C GLY A 838 9.34 -35.68 -4.67
N CYS A 839 9.23 -34.72 -5.60
CA CYS A 839 8.01 -33.98 -5.88
C CYS A 839 7.47 -34.39 -7.26
N ALA A 840 6.23 -34.81 -7.33
CA ALA A 840 5.51 -35.08 -8.58
C ALA A 840 4.44 -34.04 -8.83
#